data_6dead3976df190b69106d2dffeef2af7
#
_entry.id   6dead3976df190b69106d2dffeef2af7
#
_cell.length_a   1.000
_cell.length_b   1.000
_cell.length_c   1.000
_cell.angle_alpha   90.00
_cell.angle_beta   90.00
_cell.angle_gamma   90.00
#
_symmetry.space_group_name_H-M   'P 1'
#
loop_
_entity.id
_entity.type
_entity.pdbx_description
1 polymer ?
#
loop_
_entity_poly.entity_id
_entity_poly.type
_entity_poly.pdbx_seq_one_letter_code
_entity_poly.pdbx_strand_id
1 'polypeptide(L)'
;MADFEATDFDSVKISLASADQIRSWSHGEVKKPETINYRTLKPEKDGLFCEKIFGPAKDWECSCGKYKGIRFKGIVCERCGVEVTSAKVRRDRMGHIELAAPVSHIWYFKSPTSFPMSRMLDIKSKDLEKVLYFASYIITEVDYEAREADADDLREELAADLEEIDAECARQIESLKEQGDPENFDEFSDEEPLTPEEIASGIVDIEEECKDEKQLRTDAFNAFMKLTERDLISDEPLFREMTRYYSMYFKGGMGAEAVRDLLAAIDLPSEAEKLKAIIADEDSQKQKREKAVKRLEVVDAFLKGGNSPANMILDVIPVIPPDLRPMVQLDGGRFAASDLNDLYRRVINRNNRLKRLLDLDAPAIIVNNEKRMLQESVDALFDNGRRGRPVSGRGGRPLKSLAEALKGKQGRFRQNLLGKRVDYSGRSVIVTDPKLLLHQCGLPKTMALELFKPFVMKRLVELGKVENIKGAKRAIDRGATFVWDILEEVIDGRVVLLNRAPTLHRLSIQAFEPVLVEGKAIHLHPLVCSPFNADFDGDQMSVHVPLSSQAQAEARVLMLSANNLRSPASGKPVNIPSQDMIIGVYYLTQVREGLPGENHVFASFDDALHAYDCRSEVDMQAKIQVRVSAENANVINEDGTRIFRVKNGKNEFVDYDVTGNKTARFETSIGRIIFNRQCLPEDYEFMNYKMVKGDVAKLVADCCDRYPEAKVGPILDAIKYSGFHYATRAGLTISVWDALIPAEKQELLDRAQANVDQINEYFEEGFINETERHIEVVNEWTACTDKVAALMLDLFDEENPLYMMADSGARGSKTQLRQLGGMRGLMADMSGETIDLPIKANFREGLLPLEYFISTYGARKGLVDTASHTSDSGYLTRRLVDVAQDVIVREEDCGTHEGVTYNLIIPGTTDLNADLVGRCFIEDVVAPDGTVLFEQDG
;
A
#
# COMPACT_ATOMS: atom_id res chain seq x y z
N MET A 1 -8.18 42.17 -0.74
CA MET A 1 -8.22 40.82 -1.31
C MET A 1 -8.26 39.86 -0.17
N ALA A 2 -9.38 39.14 -0.04
CA ALA A 2 -9.53 38.11 0.98
C ALA A 2 -8.45 37.04 0.74
N ASP A 3 -7.72 36.68 1.80
CA ASP A 3 -6.89 35.48 1.82
C ASP A 3 -7.82 34.29 1.57
N PHE A 4 -7.89 33.81 0.34
CA PHE A 4 -8.47 32.49 0.03
C PHE A 4 -7.61 31.47 0.78
N GLU A 5 -8.12 30.98 1.89
CA GLU A 5 -7.57 29.78 2.49
C GLU A 5 -7.69 28.67 1.42
N ALA A 6 -6.56 28.09 1.04
CA ALA A 6 -6.43 27.08 -0.01
C ALA A 6 -7.16 25.75 0.29
N THR A 7 -8.08 25.77 1.24
CA THR A 7 -8.85 24.61 1.72
C THR A 7 -10.31 24.59 1.22
N ASP A 8 -10.74 25.65 0.54
CA ASP A 8 -12.15 25.82 0.14
C ASP A 8 -12.33 25.53 -1.36
N PHE A 9 -12.15 24.27 -1.75
CA PHE A 9 -12.40 23.81 -3.12
C PHE A 9 -13.09 22.45 -3.13
N ASP A 10 -14.01 22.25 -4.06
CA ASP A 10 -14.78 21.00 -4.23
C ASP A 10 -14.02 19.97 -5.10
N SER A 11 -13.18 20.44 -6.02
CA SER A 11 -12.45 19.57 -6.94
C SER A 11 -11.09 20.11 -7.33
N VAL A 12 -10.19 19.20 -7.76
CA VAL A 12 -8.87 19.53 -8.28
C VAL A 12 -8.74 19.00 -9.69
N LYS A 13 -8.42 19.90 -10.65
CA LYS A 13 -8.13 19.54 -12.04
C LYS A 13 -6.62 19.57 -12.29
N ILE A 14 -6.08 18.49 -12.81
CA ILE A 14 -4.68 18.40 -13.25
C ILE A 14 -4.63 18.69 -14.75
N SER A 15 -3.82 19.71 -15.15
CA SER A 15 -3.67 20.11 -16.55
C SER A 15 -2.21 20.45 -16.85
N LEU A 16 -1.87 20.58 -18.14
CA LEU A 16 -0.58 21.10 -18.58
C LEU A 16 -0.53 22.60 -18.40
N ALA A 17 0.55 23.12 -17.80
CA ALA A 17 0.76 24.56 -17.69
C ALA A 17 1.46 25.11 -18.93
N SER A 18 0.93 26.21 -19.47
CA SER A 18 1.63 27.01 -20.50
C SER A 18 2.75 27.83 -19.88
N ALA A 19 3.68 28.30 -20.72
CA ALA A 19 4.77 29.21 -20.29
C ALA A 19 4.22 30.47 -19.62
N ASP A 20 3.13 31.05 -20.13
CA ASP A 20 2.50 32.25 -19.59
C ASP A 20 1.83 31.99 -18.23
N GLN A 21 1.24 30.81 -18.04
CA GLN A 21 0.71 30.42 -16.74
C GLN A 21 1.82 30.28 -15.70
N ILE A 22 2.96 29.67 -16.06
CA ILE A 22 4.11 29.56 -15.15
C ILE A 22 4.66 30.94 -14.79
N ARG A 23 4.73 31.85 -15.74
CA ARG A 23 5.14 33.27 -15.50
C ARG A 23 4.14 33.96 -14.57
N SER A 24 2.84 33.71 -14.74
CA SER A 24 1.82 34.33 -13.90
C SER A 24 1.85 33.85 -12.44
N TRP A 25 2.25 32.61 -12.18
CA TRP A 25 2.43 32.09 -10.82
C TRP A 25 3.71 32.59 -10.15
N SER A 26 4.70 33.01 -10.95
CA SER A 26 6.02 33.36 -10.48
C SER A 26 6.10 34.81 -9.98
N HIS A 27 6.83 35.02 -8.90
CA HIS A 27 7.14 36.34 -8.34
C HIS A 27 8.49 36.89 -8.87
N GLY A 28 9.18 36.18 -9.74
CA GLY A 28 10.39 36.63 -10.36
C GLY A 28 11.28 35.53 -10.94
N GLU A 29 12.22 35.91 -11.82
CA GLU A 29 13.17 34.98 -12.44
C GLU A 29 14.36 34.71 -11.52
N VAL A 30 14.73 33.43 -11.40
CA VAL A 30 15.93 32.96 -10.67
C VAL A 30 17.08 32.87 -11.69
N LYS A 31 18.05 33.82 -11.61
CA LYS A 31 19.16 33.92 -12.55
C LYS A 31 20.44 33.25 -12.06
N LYS A 32 20.62 33.18 -10.75
CA LYS A 32 21.88 32.73 -10.15
C LYS A 32 21.73 31.38 -9.46
N PRO A 33 22.73 30.50 -9.55
CA PRO A 33 22.72 29.19 -8.92
C PRO A 33 23.00 29.22 -7.40
N GLU A 34 23.44 30.36 -6.88
CA GLU A 34 23.77 30.55 -5.47
C GLU A 34 22.53 30.42 -4.59
N THR A 35 22.71 29.84 -3.41
CA THR A 35 21.66 29.62 -2.42
C THR A 35 21.73 30.65 -1.30
N ILE A 36 22.66 30.47 -0.38
CA ILE A 36 22.91 31.34 0.76
C ILE A 36 24.40 31.66 0.82
N ASN A 37 24.71 32.83 1.34
CA ASN A 37 26.10 33.21 1.64
C ASN A 37 26.56 32.48 2.88
N TYR A 38 27.59 31.68 2.77
CA TYR A 38 28.07 30.82 3.86
C TYR A 38 28.62 31.61 5.07
N ARG A 39 29.09 32.86 4.85
CA ARG A 39 29.62 33.73 5.89
C ARG A 39 28.54 34.50 6.64
N THR A 40 27.54 35.04 5.89
CA THR A 40 26.50 35.90 6.47
C THR A 40 25.21 35.15 6.75
N LEU A 41 25.08 33.90 6.26
CA LEU A 41 23.89 33.06 6.32
C LEU A 41 22.64 33.71 5.70
N LYS A 42 22.82 34.78 4.90
CA LYS A 42 21.74 35.46 4.21
C LYS A 42 21.53 34.89 2.82
N PRO A 43 20.27 34.82 2.33
CA PRO A 43 19.98 34.45 0.94
C PRO A 43 20.65 35.37 -0.05
N GLU A 44 21.25 34.82 -1.11
CA GLU A 44 21.83 35.59 -2.18
C GLU A 44 20.75 36.21 -3.09
N LYS A 45 21.01 37.43 -3.60
CA LYS A 45 20.08 38.11 -4.49
C LYS A 45 19.99 37.41 -5.83
N ASP A 46 18.77 37.26 -6.36
CA ASP A 46 18.43 36.57 -7.62
C ASP A 46 18.83 35.07 -7.63
N GLY A 47 19.14 34.49 -6.48
CA GLY A 47 19.43 33.10 -6.28
C GLY A 47 18.22 32.27 -5.89
N LEU A 48 18.43 30.97 -5.63
CA LEU A 48 17.39 30.00 -5.30
C LEU A 48 16.63 30.27 -3.99
N PHE A 49 17.17 31.13 -3.10
CA PHE A 49 16.53 31.53 -1.83
C PHE A 49 16.28 33.03 -1.73
N CYS A 50 16.33 33.78 -2.83
CA CYS A 50 16.21 35.20 -2.90
C CYS A 50 14.96 35.73 -2.16
N GLU A 51 15.15 36.67 -1.24
CA GLU A 51 14.06 37.26 -0.46
C GLU A 51 13.15 38.16 -1.31
N LYS A 52 13.67 38.74 -2.39
CA LYS A 52 12.89 39.56 -3.33
C LYS A 52 11.86 38.73 -4.08
N ILE A 53 12.22 37.50 -4.49
CA ILE A 53 11.36 36.59 -5.25
C ILE A 53 10.42 35.82 -4.32
N PHE A 54 10.96 35.22 -3.27
CA PHE A 54 10.23 34.25 -2.44
C PHE A 54 9.69 34.84 -1.13
N GLY A 55 10.04 36.08 -0.80
CA GLY A 55 9.62 36.73 0.42
C GLY A 55 10.69 36.76 1.53
N PRO A 56 10.45 37.51 2.62
CA PRO A 56 11.42 37.73 3.68
C PRO A 56 11.71 36.48 4.49
N ALA A 57 12.94 36.35 5.00
CA ALA A 57 13.34 35.24 5.87
C ALA A 57 12.82 35.39 7.30
N LYS A 58 12.54 36.64 7.75
CA LYS A 58 11.96 36.92 9.06
C LYS A 58 10.64 37.65 8.91
N ASP A 59 9.70 37.40 9.84
CA ASP A 59 8.40 38.06 9.85
C ASP A 59 8.53 39.57 9.93
N TRP A 60 7.87 40.26 9.03
CA TRP A 60 7.72 41.71 9.01
C TRP A 60 9.06 42.50 8.98
N GLU A 61 10.11 41.92 8.37
CA GLU A 61 11.42 42.55 8.24
C GLU A 61 11.94 42.44 6.79
N CYS A 62 12.40 43.55 6.22
CA CYS A 62 13.06 43.51 4.91
C CYS A 62 14.53 43.06 5.04
N SER A 63 15.15 42.55 3.95
CA SER A 63 16.51 42.00 3.94
C SER A 63 17.58 42.97 4.41
N CYS A 64 17.45 44.29 4.10
CA CYS A 64 18.40 45.33 4.50
C CYS A 64 18.14 45.88 5.90
N GLY A 65 17.04 45.49 6.57
CA GLY A 65 16.69 45.96 7.91
C GLY A 65 16.13 47.38 8.00
N LYS A 66 15.88 48.07 6.87
CA LYS A 66 15.31 49.44 6.84
C LYS A 66 13.90 49.46 7.43
N TYR A 67 13.06 48.49 7.09
CA TYR A 67 11.70 48.36 7.57
C TYR A 67 11.58 47.12 8.48
N LYS A 68 11.13 47.36 9.72
CA LYS A 68 10.90 46.33 10.75
C LYS A 68 9.58 46.57 11.45
N GLY A 69 8.79 45.51 11.58
CA GLY A 69 7.52 45.51 12.30
C GLY A 69 6.28 45.52 11.41
N ILE A 70 5.15 45.10 11.98
CA ILE A 70 3.87 44.89 11.31
C ILE A 70 3.27 46.18 10.71
N ARG A 71 3.65 47.34 11.23
CA ARG A 71 3.19 48.65 10.75
C ARG A 71 3.59 48.97 9.31
N PHE A 72 4.60 48.24 8.80
CA PHE A 72 5.09 48.38 7.43
C PHE A 72 4.59 47.24 6.50
N LYS A 73 3.54 46.51 6.89
CA LYS A 73 2.95 45.44 6.10
C LYS A 73 2.62 45.87 4.67
N GLY A 74 3.08 45.10 3.69
CA GLY A 74 2.81 45.29 2.25
C GLY A 74 3.72 46.35 1.57
N ILE A 75 4.62 46.97 2.26
CA ILE A 75 5.57 47.95 1.69
C ILE A 75 6.71 47.18 1.04
N VAL A 76 7.00 47.50 -0.23
CA VAL A 76 8.18 46.99 -0.91
C VAL A 76 9.36 47.94 -0.63
N CYS A 77 10.43 47.39 -0.08
CA CYS A 77 11.60 48.19 0.29
C CYS A 77 12.31 48.71 -0.96
N GLU A 78 12.45 50.02 -1.09
CA GLU A 78 13.12 50.69 -2.20
C GLU A 78 14.60 50.30 -2.35
N ARG A 79 15.27 49.94 -1.27
CA ARG A 79 16.69 49.56 -1.24
C ARG A 79 16.98 48.14 -1.62
N CYS A 80 16.20 47.17 -1.07
CA CYS A 80 16.43 45.74 -1.30
C CYS A 80 15.36 45.07 -2.16
N GLY A 81 14.24 45.76 -2.44
CA GLY A 81 13.14 45.25 -3.25
C GLY A 81 12.31 44.14 -2.58
N VAL A 82 12.52 43.89 -1.27
CA VAL A 82 11.78 42.86 -0.51
C VAL A 82 10.51 43.46 0.04
N GLU A 83 9.39 42.78 -0.15
CA GLU A 83 8.11 43.12 0.42
C GLU A 83 8.05 42.74 1.91
N VAL A 84 7.56 43.63 2.78
CA VAL A 84 7.44 43.40 4.21
C VAL A 84 6.17 42.61 4.48
N THR A 85 6.29 41.28 4.58
CA THR A 85 5.20 40.32 4.84
C THR A 85 5.60 39.30 5.90
N SER A 86 4.69 38.38 6.21
CA SER A 86 5.03 37.21 7.03
C SER A 86 5.98 36.27 6.28
N ALA A 87 6.95 35.69 6.97
CA ALA A 87 7.86 34.68 6.41
C ALA A 87 7.14 33.42 5.91
N LYS A 88 5.88 33.19 6.31
CA LYS A 88 5.06 32.07 5.82
C LYS A 88 4.86 32.09 4.30
N VAL A 89 4.93 33.26 3.64
CA VAL A 89 4.81 33.34 2.18
C VAL A 89 5.92 32.60 1.43
N ARG A 90 7.04 32.29 2.08
CA ARG A 90 8.13 31.50 1.49
C ARG A 90 7.76 30.05 1.20
N ARG A 91 6.65 29.55 1.68
CA ARG A 91 6.11 28.22 1.34
C ARG A 91 5.14 28.23 0.17
N ASP A 92 4.64 29.43 -0.22
CA ASP A 92 3.60 29.58 -1.24
C ASP A 92 4.13 30.25 -2.52
N ARG A 93 5.09 31.17 -2.41
CA ARG A 93 5.61 31.94 -3.56
C ARG A 93 6.52 31.09 -4.42
N MET A 94 6.20 31.03 -5.71
CA MET A 94 6.99 30.36 -6.74
C MET A 94 7.88 31.36 -7.49
N GLY A 95 8.99 30.87 -8.02
CA GLY A 95 9.82 31.53 -8.99
C GLY A 95 9.81 30.79 -10.33
N HIS A 96 10.57 31.28 -11.30
CA HIS A 96 10.76 30.59 -12.58
C HIS A 96 12.20 30.76 -13.11
N ILE A 97 12.57 29.92 -14.06
CA ILE A 97 13.81 29.97 -14.81
C ILE A 97 13.45 30.06 -16.29
N GLU A 98 13.86 31.14 -16.95
CA GLU A 98 13.75 31.26 -18.41
C GLU A 98 14.85 30.46 -19.10
N LEU A 99 14.46 29.49 -19.90
CA LEU A 99 15.39 28.65 -20.62
C LEU A 99 15.93 29.36 -21.88
N ALA A 100 17.19 29.12 -22.17
CA ALA A 100 17.83 29.65 -23.41
C ALA A 100 17.42 28.88 -24.67
N ALA A 101 16.94 27.63 -24.49
CA ALA A 101 16.41 26.79 -25.56
C ALA A 101 15.24 25.95 -25.00
N PRO A 102 14.20 25.66 -25.79
CA PRO A 102 13.12 24.79 -25.41
C PRO A 102 13.61 23.40 -24.99
N VAL A 103 12.95 22.79 -24.00
CA VAL A 103 13.30 21.48 -23.46
C VAL A 103 12.06 20.62 -23.39
N SER A 104 12.16 19.35 -23.77
CA SER A 104 11.05 18.40 -23.68
C SER A 104 10.84 17.92 -22.25
N HIS A 105 9.60 17.78 -21.83
CA HIS A 105 9.28 17.19 -20.54
C HIS A 105 9.36 15.65 -20.62
N ILE A 106 10.23 15.04 -19.84
CA ILE A 106 10.57 13.61 -19.90
C ILE A 106 9.37 12.67 -19.74
N TRP A 107 8.33 13.05 -19.01
CA TRP A 107 7.15 12.21 -18.80
C TRP A 107 6.33 11.99 -20.08
N TYR A 108 6.42 12.88 -21.06
CA TYR A 108 5.60 12.79 -22.27
C TYR A 108 6.26 12.04 -23.42
N PHE A 109 7.58 11.90 -23.43
CA PHE A 109 8.25 11.09 -24.44
C PHE A 109 8.79 9.75 -23.91
N LYS A 110 9.05 9.60 -22.61
CA LYS A 110 9.58 8.37 -21.99
C LYS A 110 8.74 7.92 -20.79
N SER A 111 7.44 7.73 -20.98
CA SER A 111 6.53 7.19 -19.99
C SER A 111 6.59 5.65 -19.94
N PRO A 112 6.37 4.97 -18.78
CA PRO A 112 6.30 3.51 -18.73
C PRO A 112 5.04 2.92 -19.36
N THR A 113 3.95 3.68 -19.42
CA THR A 113 2.62 3.19 -19.82
C THR A 113 2.09 3.80 -21.11
N SER A 114 2.44 5.05 -21.39
CA SER A 114 2.00 5.76 -22.57
C SER A 114 3.13 6.63 -23.10
N PHE A 115 3.15 6.89 -24.40
CA PHE A 115 4.11 7.77 -25.05
C PHE A 115 3.32 8.86 -25.79
N PRO A 116 2.73 9.85 -25.06
CA PRO A 116 1.80 10.80 -25.67
C PRO A 116 2.41 11.54 -26.86
N MET A 117 3.64 12.02 -26.72
CA MET A 117 4.36 12.75 -27.78
C MET A 117 4.64 11.87 -29.01
N SER A 118 5.12 10.64 -28.79
CA SER A 118 5.38 9.65 -29.84
C SER A 118 4.09 9.25 -30.59
N ARG A 119 2.99 9.04 -29.84
CA ARG A 119 1.68 8.71 -30.42
C ARG A 119 1.07 9.90 -31.18
N MET A 120 1.22 11.11 -30.65
CA MET A 120 0.71 12.34 -31.28
C MET A 120 1.40 12.59 -32.62
N LEU A 121 2.71 12.44 -32.66
CA LEU A 121 3.52 12.64 -33.86
C LEU A 121 3.53 11.43 -34.80
N ASP A 122 3.09 10.26 -34.37
CA ASP A 122 3.22 8.96 -35.06
C ASP A 122 4.68 8.59 -35.38
N ILE A 123 5.60 8.92 -34.48
CA ILE A 123 7.03 8.61 -34.57
C ILE A 123 7.39 7.56 -33.53
N LYS A 124 8.28 6.63 -33.86
CA LYS A 124 8.77 5.64 -32.90
C LYS A 124 9.50 6.32 -31.72
N SER A 125 9.26 5.90 -30.50
CA SER A 125 9.85 6.48 -29.30
C SER A 125 11.39 6.53 -29.32
N LYS A 126 12.06 5.53 -29.92
CA LYS A 126 13.53 5.50 -30.07
C LYS A 126 14.04 6.57 -31.04
N ASP A 127 13.28 6.84 -32.08
CA ASP A 127 13.66 7.80 -33.10
C ASP A 127 13.39 9.24 -32.60
N LEU A 128 12.28 9.46 -31.91
CA LEU A 128 12.03 10.72 -31.20
C LEU A 128 13.11 11.01 -30.14
N GLU A 129 13.62 9.98 -29.46
CA GLU A 129 14.72 10.14 -28.49
C GLU A 129 16.00 10.62 -29.19
N LYS A 130 16.33 10.12 -30.40
CA LYS A 130 17.48 10.60 -31.16
C LYS A 130 17.37 12.10 -31.53
N VAL A 131 16.19 12.55 -31.95
CA VAL A 131 15.92 13.96 -32.26
C VAL A 131 16.08 14.84 -31.03
N LEU A 132 15.42 14.50 -29.92
CA LEU A 132 15.44 15.31 -28.70
C LEU A 132 16.83 15.46 -28.07
N TYR A 133 17.71 14.46 -28.28
CA TYR A 133 19.08 14.50 -27.77
C TYR A 133 20.14 14.80 -28.83
N PHE A 134 19.74 15.47 -29.90
CA PHE A 134 20.65 16.02 -30.91
C PHE A 134 21.51 14.95 -31.62
N ALA A 135 20.94 13.77 -31.88
CA ALA A 135 21.59 12.71 -32.64
C ALA A 135 21.04 12.54 -34.07
N SER A 136 19.90 13.16 -34.40
CA SER A 136 19.30 13.11 -35.73
C SER A 136 18.49 14.38 -35.97
N TYR A 137 18.45 14.82 -37.23
CA TYR A 137 17.57 15.89 -37.69
C TYR A 137 16.18 15.33 -37.96
N ILE A 138 15.14 16.13 -37.79
CA ILE A 138 13.77 15.84 -38.17
C ILE A 138 13.26 16.96 -39.12
N ILE A 139 12.53 16.55 -40.13
CA ILE A 139 11.92 17.47 -41.09
C ILE A 139 10.56 17.91 -40.50
N THR A 140 10.40 19.24 -40.41
CA THR A 140 9.20 19.85 -39.82
C THR A 140 8.18 20.26 -40.88
N GLU A 141 8.61 20.67 -42.04
CA GLU A 141 7.76 21.16 -43.11
C GLU A 141 8.39 20.86 -44.47
N VAL A 142 7.62 20.47 -45.45
CA VAL A 142 8.04 20.25 -46.84
C VAL A 142 7.00 20.89 -47.78
N ASP A 143 7.44 21.78 -48.64
CA ASP A 143 6.61 22.34 -49.68
C ASP A 143 6.61 21.41 -50.91
N TYR A 144 5.61 20.52 -50.96
CA TYR A 144 5.48 19.55 -52.02
C TYR A 144 5.14 20.18 -53.37
N GLU A 145 4.33 21.28 -53.38
CA GLU A 145 3.89 21.94 -54.63
C GLU A 145 5.05 22.66 -55.30
N ALA A 146 5.83 23.43 -54.52
CA ALA A 146 7.03 24.11 -55.08
C ALA A 146 8.07 23.09 -55.53
N ARG A 147 8.32 22.01 -54.75
CA ARG A 147 9.30 20.97 -55.13
C ARG A 147 8.93 20.23 -56.43
N GLU A 148 7.64 19.93 -56.64
CA GLU A 148 7.19 19.26 -57.87
C GLU A 148 7.18 20.20 -59.07
N ALA A 149 6.86 21.47 -58.86
CA ALA A 149 6.87 22.49 -59.92
C ALA A 149 8.28 22.74 -60.48
N ASP A 150 9.27 22.84 -59.57
CA ASP A 150 10.66 23.22 -59.91
C ASP A 150 11.56 21.97 -60.13
N ALA A 151 10.99 20.76 -60.13
CA ALA A 151 11.76 19.49 -60.15
C ALA A 151 12.70 19.34 -61.35
N ASP A 152 12.31 19.85 -62.51
CA ASP A 152 13.16 19.77 -63.73
C ASP A 152 14.27 20.81 -63.70
N ASP A 153 13.99 22.03 -63.24
CA ASP A 153 15.00 23.08 -63.04
C ASP A 153 16.08 22.68 -62.04
N LEU A 154 15.65 22.02 -60.91
CA LEU A 154 16.58 21.51 -59.91
C LEU A 154 17.47 20.36 -60.40
N ARG A 155 17.02 19.58 -61.41
CA ARG A 155 17.86 18.56 -62.03
C ARG A 155 18.91 19.21 -62.97
N GLU A 156 18.55 20.29 -63.68
CA GLU A 156 19.50 21.05 -64.52
C GLU A 156 20.56 21.76 -63.65
N GLU A 157 20.11 22.30 -62.46
CA GLU A 157 21.02 22.91 -61.50
C GLU A 157 22.01 21.91 -60.92
N LEU A 158 21.53 20.69 -60.56
CA LEU A 158 22.39 19.60 -60.08
C LEU A 158 23.44 19.21 -61.16
N ALA A 159 23.03 19.14 -62.43
CA ALA A 159 23.97 18.79 -63.51
C ALA A 159 25.05 19.86 -63.67
N ALA A 160 24.69 21.15 -63.59
CA ALA A 160 25.61 22.26 -63.61
C ALA A 160 26.59 22.28 -62.42
N ASP A 161 26.09 22.00 -61.21
CA ASP A 161 26.90 21.87 -59.98
C ASP A 161 27.93 20.72 -60.08
N LEU A 162 27.55 19.61 -60.69
CA LEU A 162 28.44 18.45 -60.87
C LEU A 162 29.51 18.75 -61.89
N GLU A 163 29.20 19.52 -62.99
CA GLU A 163 30.17 20.01 -63.93
C GLU A 163 31.14 21.06 -63.35
N GLU A 164 30.64 21.94 -62.44
CA GLU A 164 31.48 22.90 -61.73
C GLU A 164 32.49 22.22 -60.79
N ILE A 165 32.06 21.19 -60.06
CA ILE A 165 32.95 20.35 -59.24
C ILE A 165 34.03 19.69 -60.09
N ASP A 166 33.68 19.14 -61.24
CA ASP A 166 34.65 18.59 -62.15
C ASP A 166 35.68 19.63 -62.64
N ALA A 167 35.20 20.80 -62.91
CA ALA A 167 36.11 21.93 -63.40
C ALA A 167 37.01 22.43 -62.24
N GLU A 168 36.49 22.42 -60.98
CA GLU A 168 37.27 22.77 -59.77
C GLU A 168 38.34 21.73 -59.50
N CYS A 169 37.99 20.47 -59.58
CA CYS A 169 38.93 19.37 -59.45
C CYS A 169 40.05 19.44 -60.50
N ALA A 170 39.65 19.65 -61.72
CA ALA A 170 40.66 19.76 -62.80
C ALA A 170 41.64 20.94 -62.55
N ARG A 171 41.12 22.08 -62.06
CA ARG A 171 41.99 23.24 -61.70
C ARG A 171 42.88 22.93 -60.50
N GLN A 172 42.41 22.21 -59.48
CA GLN A 172 43.25 21.85 -58.35
C GLN A 172 44.36 20.86 -58.75
N ILE A 173 44.04 19.87 -59.57
CA ILE A 173 45.00 18.92 -60.11
C ILE A 173 46.03 19.64 -60.98
N GLU A 174 45.60 20.64 -61.76
CA GLU A 174 46.50 21.46 -62.62
C GLU A 174 47.45 22.34 -61.74
N SER A 175 46.87 22.99 -60.71
CA SER A 175 47.65 23.74 -59.68
C SER A 175 48.65 22.88 -58.93
N LEU A 176 48.32 21.64 -58.60
CA LEU A 176 49.19 20.70 -57.89
C LEU A 176 50.35 20.26 -58.86
N LYS A 177 50.04 20.09 -60.11
CA LYS A 177 51.07 19.77 -61.13
C LYS A 177 52.02 20.97 -61.42
N GLU A 178 51.48 22.21 -61.39
CA GLU A 178 52.26 23.42 -61.50
C GLU A 178 53.19 23.65 -60.31
N GLN A 179 52.79 23.21 -59.09
CA GLN A 179 53.67 23.28 -57.92
C GLN A 179 54.78 22.21 -57.92
N GLY A 180 54.71 21.23 -58.77
CA GLY A 180 55.76 20.26 -59.00
C GLY A 180 56.72 20.56 -60.13
N ASP A 181 56.44 21.64 -60.94
CA ASP A 181 57.28 21.99 -62.08
C ASP A 181 58.47 22.87 -61.62
N PRO A 182 59.73 22.41 -61.81
CA PRO A 182 60.91 23.12 -61.33
C PRO A 182 61.14 24.52 -62.03
N GLU A 183 60.44 24.76 -63.11
CA GLU A 183 60.56 26.07 -63.85
C GLU A 183 59.77 27.21 -63.22
N ASN A 184 58.80 26.87 -62.23
CA ASN A 184 57.95 27.81 -61.55
C ASN A 184 58.49 28.28 -60.19
N PHE A 185 59.59 27.77 -59.67
CA PHE A 185 60.21 28.16 -58.43
C PHE A 185 61.34 29.20 -58.58
N ASP A 186 61.13 30.34 -57.91
CA ASP A 186 62.21 31.37 -57.83
C ASP A 186 63.32 30.90 -56.93
N GLU A 187 64.61 31.11 -57.31
CA GLU A 187 65.85 30.76 -56.59
C GLU A 187 65.96 31.34 -55.16
N PHE A 188 64.91 32.03 -54.65
CA PHE A 188 64.83 32.69 -53.35
C PHE A 188 63.68 32.22 -52.47
N SER A 189 62.88 31.22 -52.84
CA SER A 189 61.82 30.65 -52.01
C SER A 189 62.34 29.46 -51.18
N ASP A 190 62.06 29.43 -49.89
CA ASP A 190 62.38 28.33 -48.99
C ASP A 190 61.47 27.06 -49.19
N GLU A 191 60.69 27.04 -50.28
CA GLU A 191 59.80 25.95 -50.60
C GLU A 191 60.41 24.99 -51.61
N GLU A 192 60.61 23.74 -51.27
CA GLU A 192 61.11 22.72 -52.22
C GLU A 192 59.95 22.23 -53.12
N PRO A 193 60.23 22.02 -54.46
CA PRO A 193 59.17 21.47 -55.36
C PRO A 193 58.75 20.05 -54.89
N LEU A 194 57.44 19.79 -55.01
CA LEU A 194 56.85 18.51 -54.60
C LEU A 194 57.45 17.37 -55.43
N THR A 195 57.77 16.28 -54.80
CA THR A 195 58.23 15.03 -55.43
C THR A 195 57.17 14.38 -56.33
N PRO A 196 57.53 13.70 -57.41
CA PRO A 196 56.51 13.01 -58.24
C PRO A 196 55.64 12.00 -57.54
N GLU A 197 56.13 11.44 -56.41
CA GLU A 197 55.36 10.52 -55.58
C GLU A 197 54.31 11.28 -54.71
N GLU A 198 54.67 12.48 -54.23
CA GLU A 198 53.77 13.36 -53.44
C GLU A 198 52.68 13.95 -54.33
N ILE A 199 53.04 14.36 -55.60
CA ILE A 199 52.05 14.79 -56.57
C ILE A 199 51.10 13.70 -57.00
N ALA A 200 51.58 12.44 -57.16
CA ALA A 200 50.72 11.30 -57.50
C ALA A 200 49.82 10.96 -56.37
N SER A 201 50.28 11.02 -55.11
CA SER A 201 49.44 10.82 -53.91
C SER A 201 48.41 11.95 -53.80
N GLY A 202 48.82 13.22 -53.96
CA GLY A 202 47.93 14.38 -53.93
C GLY A 202 46.81 14.36 -54.97
N ILE A 203 47.13 13.87 -56.17
CA ILE A 203 46.15 13.70 -57.23
C ILE A 203 45.09 12.67 -56.84
N VAL A 204 45.53 11.54 -56.31
CA VAL A 204 44.59 10.46 -55.81
C VAL A 204 43.71 11.00 -54.69
N ASP A 205 44.30 11.75 -53.76
CA ASP A 205 43.55 12.34 -52.65
C ASP A 205 42.51 13.36 -53.16
N ILE A 206 42.87 14.23 -54.13
CA ILE A 206 41.93 15.20 -54.76
C ILE A 206 40.84 14.45 -55.56
N GLU A 207 41.18 13.37 -56.27
CA GLU A 207 40.19 12.59 -57.03
C GLU A 207 39.22 11.87 -56.11
N GLU A 208 39.67 11.36 -54.92
CA GLU A 208 38.80 10.77 -53.88
C GLU A 208 37.92 11.85 -53.26
N GLU A 209 38.46 13.00 -52.87
CA GLU A 209 37.67 14.10 -52.29
C GLU A 209 36.58 14.58 -53.26
N CYS A 210 36.92 14.77 -54.52
CA CYS A 210 35.95 15.15 -55.52
C CYS A 210 34.88 14.11 -55.79
N LYS A 211 35.24 12.87 -55.78
CA LYS A 211 34.26 11.77 -55.91
C LYS A 211 33.32 11.74 -54.75
N ASP A 212 33.83 11.93 -53.52
CA ASP A 212 33.03 11.96 -52.32
C ASP A 212 32.08 13.18 -52.30
N GLU A 213 32.58 14.37 -52.77
CA GLU A 213 31.77 15.58 -52.88
C GLU A 213 30.62 15.42 -53.88
N LYS A 214 30.88 14.86 -55.04
CA LYS A 214 29.87 14.56 -56.06
C LYS A 214 28.85 13.52 -55.55
N GLN A 215 29.33 12.50 -54.87
CA GLN A 215 28.45 11.47 -54.28
C GLN A 215 27.55 12.13 -53.25
N LEU A 216 28.11 12.94 -52.37
CA LEU A 216 27.36 13.66 -51.33
C LEU A 216 26.29 14.59 -51.92
N ARG A 217 26.66 15.34 -53.01
CA ARG A 217 25.75 16.25 -53.73
C ARG A 217 24.60 15.50 -54.41
N THR A 218 24.90 14.35 -55.03
CA THR A 218 23.91 13.50 -55.67
C THR A 218 22.99 12.82 -54.64
N ASP A 219 23.59 12.36 -53.56
CA ASP A 219 22.82 11.76 -52.48
C ASP A 219 21.91 12.77 -51.76
N ALA A 220 22.37 14.02 -51.63
CA ALA A 220 21.59 15.12 -51.08
C ALA A 220 20.35 15.43 -51.95
N PHE A 221 20.51 15.48 -53.28
CA PHE A 221 19.40 15.65 -54.19
C PHE A 221 18.41 14.47 -54.16
N ASN A 222 18.90 13.25 -54.20
CA ASN A 222 18.08 12.05 -54.17
C ASN A 222 17.31 11.92 -52.87
N ALA A 223 17.93 12.29 -51.73
CA ALA A 223 17.29 12.33 -50.42
C ALA A 223 16.21 13.43 -50.37
N PHE A 224 16.51 14.62 -50.90
CA PHE A 224 15.58 15.74 -50.97
C PHE A 224 14.32 15.40 -51.78
N MET A 225 14.49 14.78 -52.96
CA MET A 225 13.36 14.41 -53.83
C MET A 225 12.43 13.37 -53.19
N LYS A 226 12.93 12.53 -52.27
CA LYS A 226 12.15 11.51 -51.52
C LYS A 226 11.68 12.01 -50.18
N LEU A 227 12.07 13.22 -49.77
CA LEU A 227 11.84 13.75 -48.44
C LEU A 227 10.33 13.88 -48.13
N THR A 228 9.93 13.39 -46.96
CA THR A 228 8.59 13.57 -46.43
C THR A 228 8.64 14.24 -45.05
N GLU A 229 7.51 14.85 -44.65
CA GLU A 229 7.40 15.39 -43.30
C GLU A 229 7.63 14.28 -42.25
N ARG A 230 8.34 14.62 -41.18
CA ARG A 230 8.73 13.75 -40.09
C ARG A 230 9.82 12.73 -40.43
N ASP A 231 10.43 12.78 -41.61
CA ASP A 231 11.61 11.98 -41.93
C ASP A 231 12.81 12.36 -41.06
N LEU A 232 13.64 11.33 -40.77
CA LEU A 232 14.81 11.47 -39.91
C LEU A 232 16.09 11.36 -40.73
N ILE A 233 16.95 12.34 -40.59
CA ILE A 233 18.28 12.33 -41.20
C ILE A 233 19.31 12.27 -40.09
N SER A 234 20.10 11.18 -40.06
CA SER A 234 21.14 10.98 -39.03
C SER A 234 22.52 11.44 -39.51
N ASP A 235 22.69 11.67 -40.81
CA ASP A 235 23.92 12.11 -41.43
C ASP A 235 23.97 13.63 -41.46
N GLU A 236 24.91 14.22 -40.72
CA GLU A 236 25.07 15.66 -40.58
C GLU A 236 25.61 16.29 -41.90
N PRO A 237 26.61 15.75 -42.58
CA PRO A 237 27.05 16.25 -43.91
C PRO A 237 25.90 16.29 -44.91
N LEU A 238 25.13 15.20 -45.01
CA LEU A 238 23.99 15.14 -45.94
C LEU A 238 22.92 16.21 -45.62
N PHE A 239 22.55 16.40 -44.36
CA PHE A 239 21.59 17.43 -43.98
C PHE A 239 22.11 18.85 -44.26
N ARG A 240 23.40 19.06 -44.04
CA ARG A 240 24.04 20.36 -44.28
C ARG A 240 24.01 20.72 -45.76
N GLU A 241 24.34 19.79 -46.66
CA GLU A 241 24.25 19.98 -48.09
C GLU A 241 22.81 20.17 -48.57
N MET A 242 21.87 19.37 -48.09
CA MET A 242 20.44 19.57 -48.36
C MET A 242 19.98 20.98 -47.96
N THR A 243 20.38 21.46 -46.79
CA THR A 243 19.99 22.77 -46.29
C THR A 243 20.65 23.89 -47.09
N ARG A 244 21.88 23.70 -47.57
CA ARG A 244 22.62 24.71 -48.38
C ARG A 244 21.91 25.00 -49.69
N TYR A 245 21.38 23.98 -50.37
CA TYR A 245 20.82 24.10 -51.69
C TYR A 245 19.29 24.17 -51.73
N TYR A 246 18.61 23.47 -50.81
CA TYR A 246 17.15 23.27 -50.85
C TYR A 246 16.40 23.86 -49.65
N SER A 247 17.02 24.79 -48.90
CA SER A 247 16.39 25.38 -47.69
C SER A 247 15.08 26.13 -47.95
N MET A 248 14.81 26.53 -49.20
CA MET A 248 13.56 27.19 -49.60
C MET A 248 12.35 26.21 -49.59
N TYR A 249 12.58 24.93 -49.83
CA TYR A 249 11.55 23.90 -50.03
C TYR A 249 11.28 23.07 -48.79
N PHE A 250 12.14 23.09 -47.78
CA PHE A 250 11.91 22.33 -46.55
C PHE A 250 12.50 23.04 -45.34
N LYS A 251 11.91 22.74 -44.19
CA LYS A 251 12.47 23.12 -42.90
C LYS A 251 12.74 21.86 -42.07
N GLY A 252 13.82 21.84 -41.36
CA GLY A 252 14.19 20.76 -40.47
C GLY A 252 15.07 21.25 -39.34
N GLY A 253 15.12 20.50 -38.25
CA GLY A 253 15.87 20.88 -37.07
C GLY A 253 16.15 19.75 -36.13
N MET A 254 16.84 20.05 -35.06
CA MET A 254 17.12 19.12 -33.97
C MET A 254 16.52 19.61 -32.66
N GLY A 255 16.31 18.66 -31.74
CA GLY A 255 15.95 18.95 -30.36
C GLY A 255 14.47 19.23 -30.14
N ALA A 256 14.17 19.80 -28.99
CA ALA A 256 12.79 20.05 -28.55
C ALA A 256 12.11 21.18 -29.35
N GLU A 257 12.88 22.08 -29.99
CA GLU A 257 12.38 23.17 -30.81
C GLU A 257 11.64 22.66 -32.05
N ALA A 258 12.27 21.78 -32.81
CA ALA A 258 11.67 21.15 -33.99
C ALA A 258 10.43 20.30 -33.61
N VAL A 259 10.50 19.62 -32.52
CA VAL A 259 9.37 18.82 -32.00
C VAL A 259 8.20 19.70 -31.55
N ARG A 260 8.47 20.90 -30.98
CA ARG A 260 7.43 21.87 -30.59
C ARG A 260 6.70 22.39 -31.85
N ASP A 261 7.43 22.71 -32.91
CA ASP A 261 6.86 23.23 -34.16
C ASP A 261 5.92 22.15 -34.79
N LEU A 262 6.36 20.91 -34.83
CA LEU A 262 5.51 19.78 -35.25
C LEU A 262 4.26 19.60 -34.40
N LEU A 263 4.37 19.74 -33.06
CA LEU A 263 3.22 19.62 -32.15
C LEU A 263 2.25 20.78 -32.25
N ALA A 264 2.77 21.99 -32.54
CA ALA A 264 1.97 23.20 -32.75
C ALA A 264 1.19 23.17 -34.07
N ALA A 265 1.73 22.51 -35.12
CA ALA A 265 1.08 22.35 -36.40
C ALA A 265 -0.10 21.36 -36.41
N ILE A 266 -0.28 20.56 -35.37
CA ILE A 266 -1.37 19.55 -35.28
C ILE A 266 -2.70 20.24 -34.97
N ASP A 267 -3.66 20.16 -35.89
CA ASP A 267 -5.07 20.49 -35.63
C ASP A 267 -5.79 19.29 -35.02
N LEU A 268 -6.04 19.36 -33.71
CA LEU A 268 -6.63 18.25 -32.93
C LEU A 268 -8.02 17.81 -33.40
N PRO A 269 -8.99 18.69 -33.70
CA PRO A 269 -10.30 18.30 -34.21
C PRO A 269 -10.24 17.51 -35.53
N SER A 270 -9.52 18.06 -36.52
CA SER A 270 -9.33 17.41 -37.84
C SER A 270 -8.65 16.05 -37.72
N GLU A 271 -7.63 15.94 -36.89
CA GLU A 271 -6.91 14.67 -36.64
C GLU A 271 -7.81 13.62 -35.95
N ALA A 272 -8.67 14.04 -35.02
CA ALA A 272 -9.64 13.15 -34.37
C ALA A 272 -10.66 12.58 -35.37
N GLU A 273 -11.13 13.39 -36.33
CA GLU A 273 -12.05 12.95 -37.39
C GLU A 273 -11.37 11.94 -38.33
N LYS A 274 -10.13 12.22 -38.77
CA LYS A 274 -9.36 11.29 -39.61
C LYS A 274 -9.15 9.95 -38.92
N LEU A 275 -8.81 9.94 -37.63
CA LEU A 275 -8.61 8.72 -36.86
C LEU A 275 -9.90 7.93 -36.66
N LYS A 276 -11.02 8.61 -36.43
CA LYS A 276 -12.35 7.98 -36.35
C LYS A 276 -12.75 7.32 -37.69
N ALA A 277 -12.46 7.97 -38.83
CA ALA A 277 -12.69 7.41 -40.14
C ALA A 277 -11.87 6.12 -40.37
N ILE A 278 -10.58 6.11 -39.99
CA ILE A 278 -9.71 4.92 -40.09
C ILE A 278 -10.22 3.77 -39.19
N ILE A 279 -10.78 4.06 -38.03
CA ILE A 279 -11.32 3.07 -37.09
C ILE A 279 -12.62 2.47 -37.63
N ALA A 280 -13.47 3.30 -38.30
CA ALA A 280 -14.73 2.88 -38.89
C ALA A 280 -14.58 2.07 -40.17
N ASP A 281 -13.44 2.19 -40.85
CA ASP A 281 -13.12 1.44 -42.08
C ASP A 281 -12.85 -0.05 -41.75
N GLU A 282 -13.76 -0.91 -42.16
CA GLU A 282 -13.69 -2.37 -41.92
C GLU A 282 -12.59 -3.07 -42.75
N ASP A 283 -12.19 -2.48 -43.86
CA ASP A 283 -11.17 -3.03 -44.75
C ASP A 283 -9.73 -2.67 -44.31
N SER A 284 -9.57 -1.81 -43.31
CA SER A 284 -8.27 -1.42 -42.80
C SER A 284 -7.58 -2.53 -42.00
N GLN A 285 -6.27 -2.69 -42.17
CA GLN A 285 -5.48 -3.68 -41.43
C GLN A 285 -5.64 -3.55 -39.93
N LYS A 286 -5.82 -4.67 -39.20
CA LYS A 286 -6.00 -4.73 -37.75
C LYS A 286 -4.95 -3.93 -36.97
N GLN A 287 -3.67 -4.00 -37.38
CA GLN A 287 -2.59 -3.23 -36.73
C GLN A 287 -2.74 -1.72 -36.92
N LYS A 288 -3.23 -1.27 -38.09
CA LYS A 288 -3.47 0.16 -38.36
C LYS A 288 -4.62 0.70 -37.51
N ARG A 289 -5.69 -0.10 -37.35
CA ARG A 289 -6.81 0.24 -36.45
C ARG A 289 -6.38 0.31 -35.00
N GLU A 290 -5.61 -0.65 -34.49
CA GLU A 290 -5.11 -0.64 -33.10
C GLU A 290 -4.20 0.57 -32.83
N LYS A 291 -3.35 0.97 -33.80
CA LYS A 291 -2.57 2.21 -33.68
C LYS A 291 -3.45 3.45 -33.67
N ALA A 292 -4.46 3.51 -34.57
CA ALA A 292 -5.40 4.63 -34.64
C ALA A 292 -6.19 4.79 -33.34
N VAL A 293 -6.65 3.69 -32.71
CA VAL A 293 -7.35 3.72 -31.40
C VAL A 293 -6.44 4.33 -30.33
N LYS A 294 -5.21 3.83 -30.20
CA LYS A 294 -4.25 4.32 -29.19
C LYS A 294 -3.87 5.79 -29.41
N ARG A 295 -3.84 6.25 -30.67
CA ARG A 295 -3.57 7.64 -30.99
C ARG A 295 -4.77 8.53 -30.70
N LEU A 296 -5.98 8.05 -31.05
CA LEU A 296 -7.23 8.76 -30.76
C LEU A 296 -7.44 8.96 -29.27
N GLU A 297 -7.10 7.98 -28.42
CA GLU A 297 -7.15 8.13 -26.95
C GLU A 297 -6.35 9.35 -26.47
N VAL A 298 -5.17 9.57 -27.03
CA VAL A 298 -4.32 10.72 -26.66
C VAL A 298 -4.91 12.02 -27.19
N VAL A 299 -5.31 12.06 -28.47
CA VAL A 299 -5.92 13.25 -29.09
C VAL A 299 -7.20 13.66 -28.36
N ASP A 300 -8.06 12.71 -28.03
CA ASP A 300 -9.32 12.95 -27.31
C ASP A 300 -9.05 13.47 -25.87
N ALA A 301 -8.01 12.94 -25.20
CA ALA A 301 -7.61 13.44 -23.89
C ALA A 301 -7.15 14.91 -23.93
N PHE A 302 -6.43 15.34 -24.98
CA PHE A 302 -6.04 16.74 -25.18
C PHE A 302 -7.26 17.62 -25.49
N LEU A 303 -8.17 17.16 -26.36
CA LEU A 303 -9.40 17.88 -26.71
C LEU A 303 -10.31 18.10 -25.49
N LYS A 304 -10.61 17.03 -24.73
CA LYS A 304 -11.44 17.11 -23.51
C LYS A 304 -10.76 17.91 -22.40
N GLY A 305 -9.44 17.80 -22.28
CA GLY A 305 -8.67 18.55 -21.30
C GLY A 305 -8.49 20.03 -21.60
N GLY A 306 -8.69 20.46 -22.85
CA GLY A 306 -8.45 21.83 -23.30
C GLY A 306 -6.96 22.23 -23.24
N ASN A 307 -6.05 21.26 -23.39
CA ASN A 307 -4.61 21.48 -23.36
C ASN A 307 -4.02 21.53 -24.77
N SER A 308 -3.02 22.41 -25.00
CA SER A 308 -2.26 22.40 -26.25
C SER A 308 -1.14 21.35 -26.19
N PRO A 309 -0.95 20.55 -27.25
CA PRO A 309 0.16 19.61 -27.34
C PRO A 309 1.54 20.26 -27.23
N ALA A 310 1.69 21.51 -27.70
CA ALA A 310 2.94 22.28 -27.59
C ALA A 310 3.40 22.48 -26.14
N ASN A 311 2.48 22.48 -25.17
CA ASN A 311 2.80 22.61 -23.74
C ASN A 311 3.54 21.39 -23.16
N MET A 312 3.73 20.31 -23.94
CA MET A 312 4.64 19.22 -23.56
C MET A 312 6.13 19.62 -23.69
N ILE A 313 6.41 20.72 -24.37
CA ILE A 313 7.73 21.34 -24.45
C ILE A 313 7.76 22.56 -23.53
N LEU A 314 8.83 22.69 -22.77
CA LEU A 314 8.98 23.71 -21.74
C LEU A 314 9.95 24.82 -22.21
N ASP A 315 9.49 26.05 -22.23
CA ASP A 315 10.32 27.26 -22.40
C ASP A 315 10.71 27.85 -21.03
N VAL A 316 9.89 27.57 -20.01
CA VAL A 316 10.06 28.09 -18.66
C VAL A 316 9.93 26.97 -17.65
N ILE A 317 10.82 26.89 -16.67
CA ILE A 317 10.77 25.92 -15.59
C ILE A 317 10.27 26.60 -14.30
N PRO A 318 9.23 26.08 -13.64
CA PRO A 318 8.81 26.60 -12.36
C PRO A 318 9.80 26.21 -11.25
N VAL A 319 10.11 27.15 -10.37
CA VAL A 319 10.93 26.92 -9.17
C VAL A 319 10.01 26.88 -7.97
N ILE A 320 9.97 25.72 -7.30
CA ILE A 320 9.11 25.53 -6.13
C ILE A 320 9.57 26.40 -4.95
N PRO A 321 8.67 26.77 -4.03
CA PRO A 321 8.98 27.58 -2.87
C PRO A 321 10.15 27.06 -2.02
N PRO A 322 10.96 27.93 -1.39
CA PRO A 322 12.13 27.52 -0.61
C PRO A 322 11.82 26.58 0.56
N ASP A 323 10.67 26.73 1.21
CA ASP A 323 10.28 25.88 2.36
C ASP A 323 9.95 24.44 1.94
N LEU A 324 9.64 24.18 0.65
CA LEU A 324 9.47 22.83 0.10
C LEU A 324 10.79 22.15 -0.28
N ARG A 325 11.90 22.93 -0.30
CA ARG A 325 13.28 22.48 -0.56
C ARG A 325 14.27 23.08 0.43
N PRO A 326 14.06 22.83 1.74
CA PRO A 326 14.77 23.55 2.79
C PRO A 326 16.28 23.29 2.77
N MET A 327 17.02 24.27 3.30
CA MET A 327 18.43 24.20 3.61
C MET A 327 18.62 24.56 5.07
N VAL A 328 19.02 23.59 5.90
CA VAL A 328 19.11 23.73 7.35
C VAL A 328 20.55 23.61 7.79
N GLN A 329 21.00 24.49 8.68
CA GLN A 329 22.29 24.38 9.32
C GLN A 329 22.26 23.34 10.43
N LEU A 330 23.18 22.40 10.38
CA LEU A 330 23.40 21.38 11.43
C LEU A 330 24.45 21.88 12.44
N ASP A 331 24.48 21.23 13.59
CA ASP A 331 25.54 21.44 14.57
C ASP A 331 26.93 21.21 13.96
N GLY A 332 27.88 22.11 14.23
CA GLY A 332 29.22 22.09 13.62
C GLY A 332 29.33 22.84 12.28
N GLY A 333 28.35 23.71 11.93
CA GLY A 333 28.45 24.62 10.77
C GLY A 333 28.22 23.99 9.41
N ARG A 334 27.84 22.69 9.35
CA ARG A 334 27.49 21.99 8.10
C ARG A 334 26.03 22.27 7.72
N PHE A 335 25.71 22.25 6.43
CA PHE A 335 24.36 22.40 5.92
C PHE A 335 23.80 21.08 5.40
N ALA A 336 22.58 20.79 5.79
CA ALA A 336 21.75 19.77 5.16
C ALA A 336 20.83 20.49 4.14
N ALA A 337 20.93 20.13 2.88
CA ALA A 337 20.12 20.70 1.82
C ALA A 337 19.28 19.62 1.15
N SER A 338 18.09 19.99 0.66
CA SER A 338 17.30 19.13 -0.20
C SER A 338 18.05 18.89 -1.53
N ASP A 339 17.99 17.66 -2.04
CA ASP A 339 18.60 17.28 -3.32
C ASP A 339 18.08 18.12 -4.50
N LEU A 340 16.85 18.64 -4.41
CA LEU A 340 16.25 19.52 -5.40
C LEU A 340 17.06 20.81 -5.63
N ASN A 341 17.66 21.36 -4.58
CA ASN A 341 18.51 22.56 -4.73
C ASN A 341 19.72 22.28 -5.63
N ASP A 342 20.31 21.12 -5.53
CA ASP A 342 21.46 20.72 -6.35
C ASP A 342 21.04 20.49 -7.82
N LEU A 343 19.87 19.91 -8.04
CA LEU A 343 19.31 19.74 -9.39
C LEU A 343 18.96 21.07 -10.03
N TYR A 344 18.34 22.02 -9.33
CA TYR A 344 18.07 23.37 -9.82
C TYR A 344 19.37 24.12 -10.13
N ARG A 345 20.38 24.00 -9.27
CA ARG A 345 21.71 24.63 -9.53
C ARG A 345 22.33 24.12 -10.83
N ARG A 346 22.24 22.81 -11.10
CA ARG A 346 22.73 22.23 -12.36
C ARG A 346 22.00 22.78 -13.55
N VAL A 347 20.68 22.90 -13.52
CA VAL A 347 19.88 23.49 -14.58
C VAL A 347 20.30 24.95 -14.83
N ILE A 348 20.38 25.78 -13.79
CA ILE A 348 20.76 27.19 -13.92
C ILE A 348 22.17 27.34 -14.48
N ASN A 349 23.13 26.54 -14.01
CA ASN A 349 24.50 26.58 -14.50
C ASN A 349 24.59 26.25 -16.00
N ARG A 350 23.90 25.18 -16.45
CA ARG A 350 23.85 24.81 -17.88
C ARG A 350 23.14 25.88 -18.71
N ASN A 351 22.04 26.38 -18.24
CA ASN A 351 21.29 27.45 -18.91
C ASN A 351 22.12 28.71 -19.07
N ASN A 352 22.81 29.18 -18.03
CA ASN A 352 23.66 30.36 -18.07
C ASN A 352 24.87 30.14 -18.99
N ARG A 353 25.42 28.93 -19.03
CA ARG A 353 26.48 28.58 -19.96
C ARG A 353 26.00 28.60 -21.40
N LEU A 354 24.84 28.04 -21.70
CA LEU A 354 24.22 28.07 -23.02
C LEU A 354 23.93 29.50 -23.45
N LYS A 355 23.37 30.37 -22.59
CA LYS A 355 23.16 31.80 -22.90
C LYS A 355 24.45 32.48 -23.35
N ARG A 356 25.56 32.26 -22.62
CA ARG A 356 26.87 32.81 -22.99
C ARG A 356 27.42 32.30 -24.33
N LEU A 357 27.21 31.00 -24.63
CA LEU A 357 27.64 30.42 -25.90
C LEU A 357 26.84 30.98 -27.10
N LEU A 358 25.55 31.22 -26.90
CA LEU A 358 24.69 31.86 -27.88
C LEU A 358 25.08 33.34 -28.09
N ASP A 359 25.38 34.07 -27.00
CA ASP A 359 25.83 35.47 -27.08
C ASP A 359 27.20 35.63 -27.78
N LEU A 360 28.01 34.55 -27.79
CA LEU A 360 29.35 34.52 -28.41
C LEU A 360 29.36 33.92 -29.84
N ASP A 361 28.20 33.60 -30.41
CA ASP A 361 28.05 32.90 -31.69
C ASP A 361 28.96 31.67 -31.83
N ALA A 362 29.00 30.83 -30.79
CA ALA A 362 29.86 29.65 -30.76
C ALA A 362 29.44 28.62 -31.82
N PRO A 363 30.37 27.77 -32.32
CA PRO A 363 30.06 26.73 -33.31
C PRO A 363 28.88 25.86 -32.93
N ALA A 364 28.03 25.52 -33.91
CA ALA A 364 26.78 24.76 -33.73
C ALA A 364 26.96 23.43 -32.94
N ILE A 365 28.08 22.75 -33.18
CA ILE A 365 28.39 21.47 -32.45
C ILE A 365 28.49 21.69 -30.94
N ILE A 366 29.13 22.78 -30.51
CA ILE A 366 29.29 23.12 -29.09
C ILE A 366 27.94 23.53 -28.49
N VAL A 367 27.19 24.36 -29.24
CA VAL A 367 25.85 24.81 -28.83
C VAL A 367 24.88 23.61 -28.68
N ASN A 368 24.85 22.71 -29.66
CA ASN A 368 24.00 21.51 -29.64
C ASN A 368 24.37 20.56 -28.48
N ASN A 369 25.66 20.39 -28.20
CA ASN A 369 26.09 19.60 -27.04
C ASN A 369 25.64 20.24 -25.72
N GLU A 370 25.71 21.56 -25.56
CA GLU A 370 25.23 22.22 -24.34
C GLU A 370 23.69 22.21 -24.23
N LYS A 371 22.97 22.37 -25.36
CA LYS A 371 21.50 22.14 -25.42
C LYS A 371 21.13 20.74 -24.95
N ARG A 372 21.86 19.70 -25.41
CA ARG A 372 21.69 18.32 -24.96
C ARG A 372 21.94 18.16 -23.44
N MET A 373 23.01 18.77 -22.92
CA MET A 373 23.30 18.74 -21.48
C MET A 373 22.26 19.49 -20.66
N LEU A 374 21.65 20.55 -21.20
CA LEU A 374 20.53 21.25 -20.56
C LEU A 374 19.30 20.35 -20.52
N GLN A 375 18.97 19.68 -21.64
CA GLN A 375 17.89 18.69 -21.69
C GLN A 375 18.09 17.59 -20.61
N GLU A 376 19.30 17.04 -20.52
CA GLU A 376 19.61 15.99 -19.49
C GLU A 376 19.52 16.52 -18.06
N SER A 377 19.88 17.77 -17.81
CA SER A 377 19.77 18.39 -16.49
C SER A 377 18.31 18.63 -16.07
N VAL A 378 17.46 19.00 -17.03
CA VAL A 378 16.01 19.16 -16.78
C VAL A 378 15.34 17.81 -16.59
N ASP A 379 15.73 16.81 -17.36
CA ASP A 379 15.25 15.44 -17.19
C ASP A 379 15.56 14.90 -15.79
N ALA A 380 16.78 15.13 -15.30
CA ALA A 380 17.18 14.76 -13.93
C ALA A 380 16.38 15.52 -12.87
N LEU A 381 16.00 16.77 -13.08
CA LEU A 381 15.17 17.54 -12.17
C LEU A 381 13.76 16.95 -12.05
N PHE A 382 13.14 16.57 -13.16
CA PHE A 382 11.79 16.03 -13.17
C PHE A 382 11.74 14.56 -12.76
N ASP A 383 12.55 13.67 -13.35
CA ASP A 383 12.56 12.24 -13.07
C ASP A 383 13.97 11.64 -13.24
N ASN A 384 14.77 11.72 -12.19
CA ASN A 384 16.16 11.25 -12.21
C ASN A 384 16.24 9.73 -12.39
N GLY A 385 17.09 9.27 -13.31
CA GLY A 385 17.26 7.83 -13.59
C GLY A 385 16.25 7.23 -14.56
N ARG A 386 15.33 8.03 -15.10
CA ARG A 386 14.39 7.61 -16.15
C ARG A 386 15.11 7.26 -17.45
N ARG A 387 16.15 8.00 -17.78
CA ARG A 387 17.02 7.83 -18.93
C ARG A 387 18.47 7.65 -18.48
N GLY A 388 19.05 6.49 -18.76
CA GLY A 388 20.44 6.20 -18.45
C GLY A 388 20.76 6.10 -16.94
N ARG A 389 22.00 6.38 -16.58
CA ARG A 389 22.42 6.34 -15.18
C ARG A 389 21.91 7.57 -14.43
N PRO A 390 21.38 7.39 -13.20
CA PRO A 390 20.90 8.52 -12.42
C PRO A 390 22.04 9.45 -12.02
N VAL A 391 21.75 10.73 -11.99
CA VAL A 391 22.66 11.75 -11.48
C VAL A 391 22.85 11.56 -9.99
N SER A 392 24.10 11.39 -9.55
CA SER A 392 24.45 11.11 -8.16
C SER A 392 25.05 12.34 -7.46
N GLY A 393 24.83 12.42 -6.16
CA GLY A 393 25.45 13.37 -5.25
C GLY A 393 26.78 12.86 -4.68
N ARG A 394 27.29 13.55 -3.67
CA ARG A 394 28.47 13.12 -2.91
C ARG A 394 28.17 11.75 -2.25
N GLY A 395 29.07 10.78 -2.41
CA GLY A 395 28.89 9.43 -1.89
C GLY A 395 28.13 8.46 -2.82
N GLY A 396 27.94 8.78 -4.10
CA GLY A 396 27.37 7.87 -5.09
C GLY A 396 25.85 7.65 -5.01
N ARG A 397 25.17 8.25 -4.05
CA ARG A 397 23.70 8.13 -3.90
C ARG A 397 22.99 8.93 -5.00
N PRO A 398 22.00 8.36 -5.70
CA PRO A 398 21.15 9.11 -6.63
C PRO A 398 20.45 10.28 -5.93
N LEU A 399 20.37 11.43 -6.63
CA LEU A 399 19.65 12.59 -6.13
C LEU A 399 18.14 12.40 -6.28
N LYS A 400 17.38 12.80 -5.28
CA LYS A 400 15.92 12.70 -5.25
C LYS A 400 15.30 13.79 -6.12
N SER A 401 14.64 13.40 -7.22
CA SER A 401 13.96 14.29 -8.16
C SER A 401 12.55 14.68 -7.71
N LEU A 402 11.89 15.58 -8.48
CA LEU A 402 10.49 15.96 -8.24
C LEU A 402 9.54 14.77 -8.34
N ALA A 403 9.73 13.88 -9.31
CA ALA A 403 8.94 12.67 -9.47
C ALA A 403 9.06 11.73 -8.25
N GLU A 404 10.27 11.52 -7.75
CA GLU A 404 10.51 10.71 -6.55
C GLU A 404 9.95 11.34 -5.28
N ALA A 405 9.85 12.67 -5.23
CA ALA A 405 9.18 13.35 -4.13
C ALA A 405 7.67 13.06 -4.07
N LEU A 406 7.05 12.65 -5.18
CA LEU A 406 5.64 12.29 -5.29
C LEU A 406 5.40 10.78 -5.25
N LYS A 407 6.29 10.00 -5.88
CA LYS A 407 6.17 8.54 -6.06
C LYS A 407 6.65 7.74 -4.84
N GLY A 408 6.17 6.50 -4.75
CA GLY A 408 6.65 5.49 -3.80
C GLY A 408 6.21 5.69 -2.36
N LYS A 409 6.73 4.84 -1.46
CA LYS A 409 6.38 4.79 -0.03
C LYS A 409 6.74 6.07 0.72
N GLN A 410 7.80 6.74 0.30
CA GLN A 410 8.31 7.98 0.91
C GLN A 410 7.91 9.23 0.11
N GLY A 411 7.02 9.09 -0.88
CA GLY A 411 6.48 10.20 -1.65
C GLY A 411 5.40 10.98 -0.90
N ARG A 412 5.07 12.15 -1.43
CA ARG A 412 4.10 13.07 -0.82
C ARG A 412 2.72 12.43 -0.63
N PHE A 413 2.23 11.68 -1.61
CA PHE A 413 0.92 11.04 -1.54
C PHE A 413 0.84 10.02 -0.40
N ARG A 414 1.79 9.10 -0.32
CA ARG A 414 1.75 8.01 0.67
C ARG A 414 2.20 8.40 2.07
N GLN A 415 3.15 9.32 2.21
CA GLN A 415 3.75 9.67 3.49
C GLN A 415 3.09 10.87 4.19
N ASN A 416 2.52 11.82 3.42
CA ASN A 416 2.06 13.09 3.97
C ASN A 416 0.58 13.40 3.71
N LEU A 417 -0.05 12.79 2.68
CA LEU A 417 -1.45 13.07 2.32
C LEU A 417 -2.39 11.94 2.73
N LEU A 418 -2.11 10.68 2.37
CA LEU A 418 -2.92 9.53 2.79
C LEU A 418 -2.75 9.20 4.29
N GLY A 419 -1.67 9.63 4.91
CA GLY A 419 -1.42 9.48 6.33
C GLY A 419 -0.40 10.50 6.80
N LYS A 420 -0.61 11.03 8.01
CA LYS A 420 0.27 12.01 8.65
C LYS A 420 0.70 11.53 10.02
N ARG A 421 1.85 12.00 10.50
CA ARG A 421 2.22 11.87 11.91
C ARG A 421 1.36 12.83 12.72
N VAL A 422 0.83 12.34 13.85
CA VAL A 422 -0.07 13.10 14.73
C VAL A 422 0.54 13.22 16.11
N ASP A 423 0.25 14.35 16.76
CA ASP A 423 0.58 14.60 18.16
C ASP A 423 -0.41 13.87 19.09
N TYR A 424 -0.17 13.89 20.37
CA TYR A 424 -0.97 13.20 21.39
C TYR A 424 -1.10 11.70 21.15
N SER A 425 0.00 11.10 20.78
CA SER A 425 0.12 9.66 20.57
C SER A 425 1.37 9.10 21.25
N GLY A 426 1.26 7.86 21.67
CA GLY A 426 2.33 7.12 22.31
C GLY A 426 2.32 5.66 21.88
N ARG A 427 3.36 4.93 22.20
CA ARG A 427 3.51 3.52 21.88
C ARG A 427 4.15 2.78 23.04
N SER A 428 3.62 1.62 23.38
CA SER A 428 4.20 0.74 24.40
C SER A 428 3.87 -0.74 24.13
N VAL A 429 4.56 -1.61 24.83
CA VAL A 429 4.28 -3.05 24.85
C VAL A 429 2.93 -3.29 25.51
N ILE A 430 2.21 -4.32 25.07
CA ILE A 430 0.94 -4.73 25.65
C ILE A 430 1.09 -5.95 26.56
N VAL A 431 0.26 -6.01 27.58
CA VAL A 431 0.09 -7.18 28.47
C VAL A 431 -1.39 -7.43 28.69
N THR A 432 -1.75 -8.67 29.02
CA THR A 432 -3.15 -9.00 29.34
C THR A 432 -3.51 -8.53 30.75
N ASP A 433 -4.77 -8.13 30.92
CA ASP A 433 -5.35 -7.90 32.24
C ASP A 433 -6.79 -8.41 32.29
N PRO A 434 -7.03 -9.52 32.98
CA PRO A 434 -8.38 -10.10 33.07
C PRO A 434 -9.35 -9.28 33.95
N LYS A 435 -8.87 -8.30 34.73
CA LYS A 435 -9.72 -7.47 35.61
C LYS A 435 -10.41 -6.33 34.84
N LEU A 436 -9.93 -5.98 33.64
CA LEU A 436 -10.55 -4.96 32.81
C LEU A 436 -11.94 -5.41 32.33
N LEU A 437 -12.85 -4.45 32.23
CA LEU A 437 -14.10 -4.62 31.50
C LEU A 437 -13.87 -4.48 29.99
N LEU A 438 -14.77 -5.01 29.17
CA LEU A 438 -14.62 -5.05 27.71
C LEU A 438 -14.34 -3.67 27.07
N HIS A 439 -14.92 -2.61 27.63
CA HIS A 439 -14.74 -1.23 27.17
C HIS A 439 -13.53 -0.51 27.77
N GLN A 440 -12.75 -1.16 28.63
CA GLN A 440 -11.63 -0.55 29.35
C GLN A 440 -10.27 -1.00 28.83
N CYS A 441 -9.27 -0.11 28.95
CA CYS A 441 -7.87 -0.45 28.78
C CYS A 441 -7.02 0.14 29.92
N GLY A 442 -5.94 -0.53 30.26
CA GLY A 442 -4.99 -0.03 31.23
C GLY A 442 -3.92 0.86 30.57
N LEU A 443 -3.85 2.11 30.97
CA LEU A 443 -2.86 3.06 30.44
C LEU A 443 -1.81 3.38 31.51
N PRO A 444 -0.49 3.21 31.24
CA PRO A 444 0.57 3.58 32.18
C PRO A 444 0.44 5.04 32.65
N LYS A 445 0.52 5.27 33.96
CA LYS A 445 0.39 6.62 34.56
C LYS A 445 1.32 7.65 33.92
N THR A 446 2.57 7.28 33.68
CA THR A 446 3.57 8.17 33.07
C THR A 446 3.23 8.54 31.63
N MET A 447 2.72 7.57 30.86
CA MET A 447 2.25 7.81 29.50
C MET A 447 0.99 8.68 29.47
N ALA A 448 0.03 8.39 30.35
CA ALA A 448 -1.19 9.16 30.48
C ALA A 448 -0.90 10.63 30.82
N LEU A 449 0.03 10.88 31.76
CA LEU A 449 0.41 12.24 32.17
C LEU A 449 0.97 13.04 30.97
N GLU A 450 1.79 12.45 30.14
CA GLU A 450 2.35 13.12 28.96
C GLU A 450 1.30 13.34 27.86
N LEU A 451 0.44 12.36 27.61
CA LEU A 451 -0.63 12.45 26.60
C LEU A 451 -1.68 13.51 26.97
N PHE A 452 -2.09 13.56 28.25
CA PHE A 452 -3.11 14.49 28.74
C PHE A 452 -2.54 15.78 29.34
N LYS A 453 -1.24 16.02 29.22
CA LYS A 453 -0.53 17.18 29.84
C LYS A 453 -1.22 18.53 29.65
N PRO A 454 -1.70 18.95 28.47
CA PRO A 454 -2.40 20.21 28.28
C PRO A 454 -3.71 20.29 29.07
N PHE A 455 -4.44 19.20 29.15
CA PHE A 455 -5.71 19.13 29.88
C PHE A 455 -5.49 19.20 31.39
N VAL A 456 -4.47 18.51 31.88
CA VAL A 456 -4.05 18.55 33.28
C VAL A 456 -3.56 19.99 33.66
N MET A 457 -2.76 20.62 32.79
CA MET A 457 -2.33 22.02 33.00
C MET A 457 -3.51 22.98 33.07
N LYS A 458 -4.48 22.85 32.18
CA LYS A 458 -5.70 23.64 32.18
C LYS A 458 -6.46 23.46 33.49
N ARG A 459 -6.68 22.23 33.92
CA ARG A 459 -7.45 21.91 35.14
C ARG A 459 -6.73 22.38 36.43
N LEU A 460 -5.40 22.29 36.49
CA LEU A 460 -4.58 22.80 37.57
C LEU A 460 -4.74 24.33 37.79
N VAL A 461 -4.83 25.07 36.68
CA VAL A 461 -5.04 26.52 36.73
C VAL A 461 -6.48 26.85 37.11
N GLU A 462 -7.48 26.14 36.58
CA GLU A 462 -8.91 26.31 36.90
C GLU A 462 -9.20 26.05 38.38
N LEU A 463 -8.58 25.05 38.98
CA LEU A 463 -8.72 24.71 40.39
C LEU A 463 -7.91 25.63 41.33
N GLY A 464 -7.16 26.59 40.76
CA GLY A 464 -6.34 27.52 41.55
C GLY A 464 -5.17 26.89 42.28
N LYS A 465 -4.80 25.64 41.96
CA LYS A 465 -3.64 24.95 42.57
C LYS A 465 -2.29 25.57 42.15
N VAL A 466 -2.30 26.26 41.01
CA VAL A 466 -1.15 26.97 40.45
C VAL A 466 -1.62 28.26 39.75
N GLU A 467 -0.79 29.31 39.84
CA GLU A 467 -1.13 30.67 39.37
C GLU A 467 -1.10 30.79 37.83
N ASN A 468 -0.25 30.04 37.18
CA ASN A 468 -0.07 30.15 35.74
C ASN A 468 0.41 28.82 35.07
N ILE A 469 0.38 28.79 33.73
CA ILE A 469 0.77 27.63 32.91
C ILE A 469 2.24 27.22 33.17
N LYS A 470 3.17 28.17 33.44
CA LYS A 470 4.56 27.85 33.78
C LYS A 470 4.66 27.12 35.12
N GLY A 471 3.81 27.54 36.10
CA GLY A 471 3.69 26.86 37.39
C GLY A 471 3.14 25.44 37.23
N ALA A 472 2.09 25.29 36.43
CA ALA A 472 1.51 23.99 36.13
C ALA A 472 2.53 23.02 35.48
N LYS A 473 3.30 23.51 34.51
CA LYS A 473 4.35 22.70 33.88
C LYS A 473 5.41 22.24 34.89
N ARG A 474 5.87 23.15 35.77
CA ARG A 474 6.84 22.80 36.83
C ARG A 474 6.28 21.81 37.84
N ALA A 475 4.98 21.90 38.19
CA ALA A 475 4.34 20.97 39.11
C ALA A 475 4.26 19.56 38.48
N ILE A 476 3.94 19.47 37.20
CA ILE A 476 3.91 18.21 36.43
C ILE A 476 5.34 17.63 36.34
N ASP A 477 6.33 18.44 35.95
CA ASP A 477 7.71 17.97 35.77
C ASP A 477 8.34 17.50 37.10
N ARG A 478 7.85 18.01 38.27
CA ARG A 478 8.24 17.56 39.61
C ARG A 478 7.48 16.33 40.09
N GLY A 479 6.39 15.95 39.45
CA GLY A 479 5.54 14.82 39.86
C GLY A 479 4.83 15.05 41.19
N ALA A 480 4.31 16.27 41.44
CA ALA A 480 3.60 16.57 42.66
C ALA A 480 2.38 15.67 42.88
N THR A 481 2.10 15.25 44.10
CA THR A 481 1.04 14.23 44.41
C THR A 481 -0.33 14.65 43.91
N PHE A 482 -0.73 15.90 44.05
CA PHE A 482 -2.01 16.41 43.56
C PHE A 482 -2.17 16.39 42.03
N VAL A 483 -1.09 16.21 41.27
CA VAL A 483 -1.15 16.06 39.80
C VAL A 483 -1.78 14.74 39.40
N TRP A 484 -1.55 13.68 40.18
CA TRP A 484 -2.11 12.35 39.91
C TRP A 484 -3.61 12.31 40.15
N ASP A 485 -4.12 12.96 41.20
CA ASP A 485 -5.53 13.06 41.49
C ASP A 485 -6.28 13.84 40.37
N ILE A 486 -5.66 14.89 39.87
CA ILE A 486 -6.21 15.68 38.77
C ILE A 486 -6.11 14.92 37.43
N LEU A 487 -5.06 14.14 37.25
CA LEU A 487 -4.96 13.27 36.05
C LEU A 487 -6.10 12.28 36.01
N GLU A 488 -6.44 11.64 37.12
CA GLU A 488 -7.56 10.72 37.23
C GLU A 488 -8.90 11.39 36.91
N GLU A 489 -9.13 12.58 37.48
CA GLU A 489 -10.32 13.41 37.18
C GLU A 489 -10.41 13.82 35.70
N VAL A 490 -9.28 14.12 35.06
CA VAL A 490 -9.24 14.55 33.64
C VAL A 490 -9.48 13.40 32.70
N ILE A 491 -9.08 12.20 33.08
CA ILE A 491 -9.23 10.99 32.27
C ILE A 491 -10.66 10.46 32.35
N ASP A 492 -11.32 10.63 33.50
CA ASP A 492 -12.69 10.14 33.67
C ASP A 492 -13.63 10.68 32.58
N GLY A 493 -14.42 9.79 31.98
CA GLY A 493 -15.32 10.09 30.88
C GLY A 493 -14.67 10.37 29.53
N ARG A 494 -13.36 10.22 29.37
CA ARG A 494 -12.66 10.32 28.09
C ARG A 494 -12.34 8.96 27.53
N VAL A 495 -12.21 8.88 26.19
CA VAL A 495 -11.79 7.67 25.51
C VAL A 495 -10.45 7.88 24.79
N VAL A 496 -9.69 6.82 24.64
CA VAL A 496 -8.46 6.74 23.86
C VAL A 496 -8.60 5.70 22.77
N LEU A 497 -7.90 5.89 21.67
CA LEU A 497 -7.86 4.92 20.57
C LEU A 497 -6.61 4.06 20.72
N LEU A 498 -6.78 2.74 20.69
CA LEU A 498 -5.69 1.77 20.59
C LEU A 498 -5.62 1.24 19.17
N ASN A 499 -4.42 1.12 18.64
CA ASN A 499 -4.13 0.58 17.32
C ASN A 499 -2.96 -0.40 17.36
N ARG A 500 -3.11 -1.55 16.68
CA ARG A 500 -2.02 -2.48 16.42
C ARG A 500 -1.71 -2.52 14.92
N ALA A 501 -0.44 -2.34 14.57
CA ALA A 501 0.04 -2.56 13.22
C ALA A 501 0.33 -4.07 12.97
N PRO A 502 0.01 -4.60 11.77
CA PRO A 502 -0.61 -3.96 10.64
C PRO A 502 -2.13 -3.75 10.82
N THR A 503 -2.63 -2.57 10.42
CA THR A 503 -4.07 -2.26 10.46
C THR A 503 -4.74 -2.79 9.20
N LEU A 504 -5.32 -4.00 9.27
CA LEU A 504 -5.91 -4.69 8.12
C LEU A 504 -7.40 -4.40 7.93
N HIS A 505 -8.12 -4.08 9.01
CA HIS A 505 -9.55 -3.80 9.01
C HIS A 505 -9.91 -2.78 10.08
N ARG A 506 -11.15 -2.30 10.08
CA ARG A 506 -11.59 -1.23 11.01
C ARG A 506 -11.47 -1.62 12.48
N LEU A 507 -11.60 -2.91 12.84
CA LEU A 507 -11.50 -3.39 14.21
C LEU A 507 -10.05 -3.41 14.76
N SER A 508 -9.05 -3.15 13.93
CA SER A 508 -7.67 -2.96 14.37
C SER A 508 -7.43 -1.59 15.02
N ILE A 509 -8.42 -0.71 15.00
CA ILE A 509 -8.46 0.55 15.78
C ILE A 509 -9.77 0.58 16.55
N GLN A 510 -9.69 0.56 17.89
CA GLN A 510 -10.86 0.61 18.76
C GLN A 510 -10.66 1.63 19.86
N ALA A 511 -11.77 2.19 20.35
CA ALA A 511 -11.79 3.10 21.47
C ALA A 511 -11.97 2.34 22.79
N PHE A 512 -11.31 2.83 23.81
CA PHE A 512 -11.39 2.29 25.17
C PHE A 512 -11.43 3.44 26.19
N GLU A 513 -12.06 3.21 27.31
CA GLU A 513 -11.95 4.08 28.50
C GLU A 513 -10.65 3.72 29.23
N PRO A 514 -9.71 4.66 29.40
CA PRO A 514 -8.45 4.38 30.04
C PRO A 514 -8.60 4.29 31.56
N VAL A 515 -8.00 3.26 32.15
CA VAL A 515 -7.80 3.08 33.58
C VAL A 515 -6.30 3.21 33.86
N LEU A 516 -5.92 4.01 34.85
CA LEU A 516 -4.51 4.20 35.20
C LEU A 516 -3.92 2.95 35.84
N VAL A 517 -2.79 2.49 35.29
CA VAL A 517 -2.08 1.30 35.79
C VAL A 517 -0.63 1.64 36.10
N GLU A 518 -0.05 0.89 37.02
CA GLU A 518 1.38 0.99 37.33
C GLU A 518 2.21 0.28 36.23
N GLY A 519 3.48 0.64 36.14
CA GLY A 519 4.40 0.06 35.16
C GLY A 519 4.51 0.88 33.88
N LYS A 520 4.94 0.23 32.79
CA LYS A 520 5.21 0.85 31.50
C LYS A 520 4.43 0.21 30.33
N ALA A 521 3.76 -0.92 30.57
CA ALA A 521 3.01 -1.65 29.58
C ALA A 521 1.53 -1.22 29.56
N ILE A 522 0.94 -1.24 28.38
CA ILE A 522 -0.50 -1.04 28.19
C ILE A 522 -1.20 -2.35 28.54
N HIS A 523 -2.24 -2.28 29.36
CA HIS A 523 -3.06 -3.45 29.70
C HIS A 523 -4.22 -3.56 28.73
N LEU A 524 -4.38 -4.74 28.15
CA LEU A 524 -5.39 -5.02 27.14
C LEU A 524 -6.36 -6.12 27.62
N HIS A 525 -7.63 -5.92 27.30
CA HIS A 525 -8.67 -6.90 27.60
C HIS A 525 -8.47 -8.19 26.76
N PRO A 526 -8.54 -9.39 27.35
CA PRO A 526 -8.27 -10.64 26.60
C PRO A 526 -9.15 -10.88 25.39
N LEU A 527 -10.44 -10.52 25.43
CA LEU A 527 -11.39 -10.76 24.33
C LEU A 527 -11.13 -9.91 23.08
N VAL A 528 -10.48 -8.75 23.21
CA VAL A 528 -10.17 -7.90 22.07
C VAL A 528 -8.86 -8.30 21.36
N CYS A 529 -8.14 -9.29 21.86
CA CYS A 529 -6.93 -9.79 21.21
C CYS A 529 -7.24 -10.37 19.81
N SER A 530 -8.37 -11.03 19.64
CA SER A 530 -8.79 -11.59 18.35
C SER A 530 -9.04 -10.52 17.28
N PRO A 531 -9.83 -9.44 17.52
CA PRO A 531 -9.99 -8.33 16.58
C PRO A 531 -8.69 -7.63 16.22
N PHE A 532 -7.78 -7.45 17.17
CA PHE A 532 -6.47 -6.84 16.93
C PHE A 532 -5.45 -7.82 16.33
N ASN A 533 -5.75 -9.12 16.29
CA ASN A 533 -4.77 -10.18 16.01
C ASN A 533 -3.50 -10.01 16.86
N ALA A 534 -3.68 -9.68 18.15
CA ALA A 534 -2.61 -9.39 19.10
C ALA A 534 -2.32 -10.59 19.98
N ASP A 535 -1.04 -10.78 20.27
CA ASP A 535 -0.56 -11.70 21.31
C ASP A 535 0.44 -10.96 22.23
N PHE A 536 0.87 -11.62 23.29
CA PHE A 536 1.68 -10.99 24.34
C PHE A 536 3.14 -11.46 24.31
N ASP A 537 3.65 -11.80 23.13
CA ASP A 537 5.02 -12.24 22.90
C ASP A 537 6.03 -11.08 22.72
N GLY A 538 5.61 -9.84 22.92
CA GLY A 538 6.36 -8.60 22.72
C GLY A 538 5.67 -7.60 21.80
N ASP A 539 4.42 -7.85 21.42
CA ASP A 539 3.60 -6.94 20.62
C ASP A 539 3.50 -5.56 21.27
N GLN A 540 3.46 -4.55 20.44
CA GLN A 540 3.26 -3.15 20.83
C GLN A 540 2.00 -2.60 20.20
N MET A 541 1.35 -1.67 20.91
CA MET A 541 0.20 -0.92 20.41
C MET A 541 0.43 0.58 20.53
N SER A 542 -0.14 1.32 19.60
CA SER A 542 -0.16 2.77 19.61
C SER A 542 -1.42 3.29 20.32
N VAL A 543 -1.26 4.36 21.08
CA VAL A 543 -2.36 5.06 21.77
C VAL A 543 -2.52 6.44 21.17
N HIS A 544 -3.75 6.85 20.87
CA HIS A 544 -4.09 8.17 20.36
C HIS A 544 -5.19 8.78 21.20
N VAL A 545 -5.11 10.09 21.46
CA VAL A 545 -6.10 10.82 22.22
C VAL A 545 -6.93 11.69 21.29
N PRO A 546 -8.24 11.44 21.10
CA PRO A 546 -9.14 12.38 20.45
C PRO A 546 -9.23 13.70 21.25
N LEU A 547 -9.07 14.85 20.61
CA LEU A 547 -8.92 16.13 21.30
C LEU A 547 -10.23 16.90 21.43
N SER A 548 -11.04 16.98 20.34
CA SER A 548 -12.30 17.72 20.33
C SER A 548 -13.45 16.93 20.99
N SER A 549 -14.46 17.63 21.48
CA SER A 549 -15.69 17.00 21.98
C SER A 549 -16.41 16.16 20.90
N GLN A 550 -16.38 16.63 19.67
CA GLN A 550 -16.88 15.91 18.49
C GLN A 550 -16.14 14.58 18.28
N ALA A 551 -14.79 14.62 18.25
CA ALA A 551 -13.97 13.41 18.10
C ALA A 551 -14.16 12.42 19.25
N GLN A 552 -14.32 12.91 20.51
CA GLN A 552 -14.64 12.09 21.68
C GLN A 552 -16.01 11.42 21.54
N ALA A 553 -17.03 12.14 21.07
CA ALA A 553 -18.35 11.59 20.84
C ALA A 553 -18.37 10.52 19.74
N GLU A 554 -17.71 10.78 18.61
CA GLU A 554 -17.56 9.81 17.53
C GLU A 554 -16.80 8.56 17.98
N ALA A 555 -15.71 8.72 18.71
CA ALA A 555 -14.93 7.60 19.25
C ALA A 555 -15.78 6.74 20.20
N ARG A 556 -16.58 7.37 21.07
CA ARG A 556 -17.44 6.66 22.02
C ARG A 556 -18.60 5.94 21.34
N VAL A 557 -19.25 6.55 20.39
CA VAL A 557 -20.45 5.97 19.73
C VAL A 557 -20.07 4.93 18.68
N LEU A 558 -19.12 5.25 17.81
CA LEU A 558 -18.79 4.43 16.64
C LEU A 558 -17.65 3.44 16.87
N MET A 559 -16.67 3.76 17.73
CA MET A 559 -15.42 3.01 17.82
C MET A 559 -15.23 2.27 19.16
N LEU A 560 -16.10 2.45 20.14
CA LEU A 560 -15.96 1.77 21.42
C LEU A 560 -15.99 0.23 21.23
N SER A 561 -15.10 -0.47 21.90
CA SER A 561 -14.99 -1.93 21.79
C SER A 561 -16.28 -2.69 22.12
N ALA A 562 -17.07 -2.19 23.06
CA ALA A 562 -18.35 -2.77 23.44
C ALA A 562 -19.42 -2.65 22.34
N ASN A 563 -19.30 -1.64 21.44
CA ASN A 563 -20.22 -1.40 20.33
C ASN A 563 -19.77 -2.07 19.02
N ASN A 564 -18.61 -2.71 19.02
CA ASN A 564 -18.01 -3.36 17.83
C ASN A 564 -17.80 -4.86 18.05
N LEU A 565 -18.87 -5.56 18.42
CA LEU A 565 -18.84 -6.99 18.72
C LEU A 565 -18.89 -7.87 17.48
N ARG A 566 -19.42 -7.36 16.34
CA ARG A 566 -19.64 -8.11 15.10
C ARG A 566 -18.62 -7.76 14.01
N SER A 567 -18.25 -8.76 13.24
CA SER A 567 -17.41 -8.56 12.05
C SER A 567 -18.22 -7.86 10.95
N PRO A 568 -17.68 -6.78 10.34
CA PRO A 568 -18.31 -6.16 9.18
C PRO A 568 -18.40 -7.10 7.96
N ALA A 569 -17.49 -8.07 7.86
CA ALA A 569 -17.43 -8.98 6.71
C ALA A 569 -18.51 -10.05 6.72
N SER A 570 -18.87 -10.60 7.92
CA SER A 570 -19.76 -11.77 8.03
C SER A 570 -20.88 -11.62 9.06
N GLY A 571 -20.94 -10.52 9.81
CA GLY A 571 -21.91 -10.32 10.89
C GLY A 571 -21.71 -11.22 12.12
N LYS A 572 -20.77 -12.17 12.08
CA LYS A 572 -20.48 -13.07 13.21
C LYS A 572 -19.74 -12.32 14.32
N PRO A 573 -19.90 -12.71 15.58
CA PRO A 573 -19.19 -12.10 16.69
C PRO A 573 -17.68 -12.33 16.56
N VAL A 574 -16.90 -11.31 16.89
CA VAL A 574 -15.43 -11.34 16.81
C VAL A 574 -14.82 -11.56 18.18
N ASN A 575 -15.43 -11.02 19.23
CA ASN A 575 -14.95 -11.10 20.61
C ASN A 575 -15.40 -12.41 21.27
N ILE A 576 -14.86 -13.53 20.77
CA ILE A 576 -15.20 -14.86 21.26
C ILE A 576 -14.19 -15.29 22.33
N PRO A 577 -14.65 -15.86 23.48
CA PRO A 577 -13.75 -16.46 24.46
C PRO A 577 -12.85 -17.52 23.83
N SER A 578 -11.60 -17.58 24.28
CA SER A 578 -10.58 -18.47 23.74
C SER A 578 -9.66 -19.02 24.83
N GLN A 579 -8.86 -20.02 24.48
CA GLN A 579 -7.82 -20.60 25.35
C GLN A 579 -8.32 -20.95 26.77
N ASP A 580 -7.74 -20.36 27.82
CA ASP A 580 -8.06 -20.68 29.23
C ASP A 580 -9.52 -20.41 29.60
N MET A 581 -10.14 -19.40 28.95
CA MET A 581 -11.56 -19.13 29.16
C MET A 581 -12.44 -20.31 28.72
N ILE A 582 -12.11 -20.91 27.57
CA ILE A 582 -12.82 -22.10 27.06
C ILE A 582 -12.53 -23.32 27.90
N ILE A 583 -11.29 -23.54 28.34
CA ILE A 583 -10.94 -24.65 29.25
C ILE A 583 -11.75 -24.56 30.55
N GLY A 584 -11.86 -23.36 31.12
CA GLY A 584 -12.64 -23.15 32.33
C GLY A 584 -14.13 -23.44 32.16
N VAL A 585 -14.73 -22.97 31.07
CA VAL A 585 -16.15 -23.27 30.76
C VAL A 585 -16.35 -24.74 30.47
N TYR A 586 -15.44 -25.39 29.72
CA TYR A 586 -15.49 -26.83 29.46
C TYR A 586 -15.44 -27.65 30.76
N TYR A 587 -14.47 -27.37 31.64
CA TYR A 587 -14.33 -28.03 32.94
C TYR A 587 -15.56 -27.81 33.83
N LEU A 588 -16.11 -26.57 33.81
CA LEU A 588 -17.31 -26.23 34.58
C LEU A 588 -18.56 -26.99 34.11
N THR A 589 -18.71 -27.21 32.81
CA THR A 589 -19.90 -27.84 32.22
C THR A 589 -19.80 -29.36 32.01
N GLN A 590 -18.62 -29.93 32.26
CA GLN A 590 -18.40 -31.37 32.19
C GLN A 590 -19.17 -32.08 33.32
N VAL A 591 -19.67 -33.26 33.05
CA VAL A 591 -20.31 -34.13 34.05
C VAL A 591 -19.51 -35.41 34.13
N ARG A 592 -19.25 -35.89 35.34
CA ARG A 592 -18.53 -37.12 35.61
C ARG A 592 -19.37 -38.04 36.51
N GLU A 593 -19.25 -39.33 36.29
CA GLU A 593 -19.91 -40.37 37.09
C GLU A 593 -19.01 -40.78 38.25
N GLY A 594 -19.61 -41.31 39.33
CA GLY A 594 -18.88 -41.82 40.49
C GLY A 594 -18.34 -40.75 41.45
N LEU A 595 -18.75 -39.50 41.33
CA LEU A 595 -18.31 -38.42 42.21
C LEU A 595 -19.22 -38.30 43.48
N PRO A 596 -18.69 -37.73 44.56
CA PRO A 596 -19.48 -37.45 45.77
C PRO A 596 -20.72 -36.61 45.45
N GLY A 597 -21.88 -37.00 45.96
CA GLY A 597 -23.16 -36.31 45.77
C GLY A 597 -23.90 -36.69 44.49
N GLU A 598 -23.47 -37.73 43.78
CA GLU A 598 -24.18 -38.23 42.61
C GLU A 598 -25.61 -38.66 42.94
N ASN A 599 -26.57 -38.33 42.07
CA ASN A 599 -27.99 -38.56 42.17
C ASN A 599 -28.69 -37.89 43.38
N HIS A 600 -28.04 -36.98 44.12
CA HIS A 600 -28.71 -36.18 45.14
C HIS A 600 -29.79 -35.28 44.51
N VAL A 601 -30.93 -35.15 45.24
CA VAL A 601 -32.08 -34.34 44.81
C VAL A 601 -32.15 -33.08 45.67
N PHE A 602 -32.12 -31.92 45.01
CA PHE A 602 -32.18 -30.60 45.64
C PHE A 602 -33.53 -29.93 45.38
N ALA A 603 -34.00 -29.14 46.37
CA ALA A 603 -35.26 -28.42 46.29
C ALA A 603 -35.19 -27.19 45.37
N SER A 604 -34.03 -26.56 45.25
CA SER A 604 -33.80 -25.37 44.41
C SER A 604 -32.34 -25.31 43.94
N PHE A 605 -32.03 -24.36 43.00
CA PHE A 605 -30.68 -24.09 42.63
C PHE A 605 -29.83 -23.55 43.78
N ASP A 606 -30.41 -22.72 44.64
CA ASP A 606 -29.71 -22.13 45.80
C ASP A 606 -29.36 -23.21 46.84
N ASP A 607 -30.24 -24.18 47.06
CA ASP A 607 -29.98 -25.31 47.94
C ASP A 607 -28.80 -26.17 47.43
N ALA A 608 -28.75 -26.42 46.12
CA ALA A 608 -27.65 -27.15 45.50
C ALA A 608 -26.32 -26.39 45.60
N LEU A 609 -26.32 -25.07 45.36
CA LEU A 609 -25.14 -24.23 45.51
C LEU A 609 -24.67 -24.12 46.95
N HIS A 610 -25.61 -24.03 47.91
CA HIS A 610 -25.30 -24.02 49.34
C HIS A 610 -24.66 -25.32 49.80
N ALA A 611 -25.14 -26.47 49.31
CA ALA A 611 -24.55 -27.77 49.61
C ALA A 611 -23.11 -27.90 49.10
N TYR A 612 -22.84 -27.32 47.94
CA TYR A 612 -21.51 -27.27 47.39
C TYR A 612 -20.58 -26.33 48.17
N ASP A 613 -21.00 -25.08 48.41
CA ASP A 613 -20.13 -24.04 48.98
C ASP A 613 -19.89 -24.24 50.48
N CYS A 614 -20.92 -24.64 51.26
CA CYS A 614 -20.85 -24.66 52.70
C CYS A 614 -20.50 -26.04 53.26
N ARG A 615 -20.89 -27.14 52.59
CA ARG A 615 -20.76 -28.48 53.11
C ARG A 615 -19.74 -29.35 52.40
N SER A 616 -19.39 -29.01 51.20
CA SER A 616 -18.51 -29.81 50.32
C SER A 616 -18.96 -31.28 50.17
N GLU A 617 -20.27 -31.54 50.31
CA GLU A 617 -20.87 -32.87 50.23
C GLU A 617 -21.05 -33.34 48.76
N VAL A 618 -21.03 -32.38 47.83
CA VAL A 618 -21.30 -32.61 46.40
C VAL A 618 -20.18 -32.04 45.58
N ASP A 619 -19.68 -32.84 44.65
CA ASP A 619 -18.69 -32.35 43.67
C ASP A 619 -19.35 -31.49 42.59
N MET A 620 -18.62 -30.52 42.09
CA MET A 620 -19.09 -29.59 41.06
C MET A 620 -19.52 -30.28 39.76
N GLN A 621 -18.87 -31.39 39.42
CA GLN A 621 -19.11 -32.16 38.20
C GLN A 621 -20.04 -33.36 38.42
N ALA A 622 -20.49 -33.59 39.65
CA ALA A 622 -21.39 -34.69 39.97
C ALA A 622 -22.75 -34.49 39.27
N LYS A 623 -23.34 -35.58 38.81
CA LYS A 623 -24.69 -35.64 38.25
C LYS A 623 -25.72 -35.54 39.37
N ILE A 624 -26.50 -34.44 39.42
CA ILE A 624 -27.51 -34.18 40.44
C ILE A 624 -28.89 -33.98 39.81
N GLN A 625 -29.93 -34.05 40.61
CA GLN A 625 -31.31 -33.72 40.24
C GLN A 625 -31.76 -32.47 40.97
N VAL A 626 -32.34 -31.53 40.27
CA VAL A 626 -32.87 -30.29 40.87
C VAL A 626 -34.33 -30.10 40.51
N ARG A 627 -35.09 -29.61 41.47
CA ARG A 627 -36.49 -29.26 41.30
C ARG A 627 -36.57 -27.80 40.87
N VAL A 628 -37.34 -27.55 39.84
CA VAL A 628 -37.65 -26.20 39.32
C VAL A 628 -39.10 -25.85 39.53
N SER A 629 -39.37 -24.55 39.77
CA SER A 629 -40.68 -23.98 40.03
C SER A 629 -40.95 -22.79 39.10
N ALA A 630 -42.13 -22.19 39.29
CA ALA A 630 -42.54 -21.00 38.50
C ALA A 630 -41.58 -19.80 38.59
N GLU A 631 -40.73 -19.73 39.64
CA GLU A 631 -39.69 -18.71 39.81
C GLU A 631 -38.53 -18.90 38.85
N ASN A 632 -38.31 -20.13 38.39
CA ASN A 632 -37.21 -20.46 37.48
C ASN A 632 -37.63 -20.42 36.01
N ALA A 633 -38.88 -20.02 35.69
CA ALA A 633 -39.39 -19.96 34.32
C ALA A 633 -38.57 -18.95 33.50
N ASN A 634 -38.01 -19.37 32.36
CA ASN A 634 -37.26 -18.54 31.43
C ASN A 634 -38.04 -18.22 30.15
N VAL A 635 -39.19 -18.85 29.94
CA VAL A 635 -40.11 -18.53 28.85
C VAL A 635 -41.52 -18.33 29.42
N ILE A 636 -42.16 -17.22 29.08
CA ILE A 636 -43.54 -16.91 29.44
C ILE A 636 -44.31 -16.71 28.14
N ASN A 637 -45.27 -17.60 27.85
CA ASN A 637 -46.14 -17.52 26.70
C ASN A 637 -47.24 -16.45 26.86
N GLU A 638 -47.83 -16.01 25.75
CA GLU A 638 -48.92 -15.02 25.76
C GLU A 638 -50.13 -15.43 26.54
N ASP A 639 -50.40 -16.73 26.66
CA ASP A 639 -51.50 -17.33 27.47
C ASP A 639 -51.16 -17.41 28.97
N GLY A 640 -50.01 -16.90 29.42
CA GLY A 640 -49.59 -16.89 30.82
C GLY A 640 -48.94 -18.20 31.29
N THR A 641 -48.74 -19.17 30.41
CA THR A 641 -48.05 -20.43 30.72
C THR A 641 -46.59 -20.14 30.98
N ARG A 642 -46.05 -20.61 32.11
CA ARG A 642 -44.65 -20.49 32.49
C ARG A 642 -43.90 -21.76 32.19
N ILE A 643 -42.88 -21.67 31.36
CA ILE A 643 -42.06 -22.80 30.91
C ILE A 643 -40.63 -22.60 31.36
N PHE A 644 -40.02 -23.65 31.87
CA PHE A 644 -38.58 -23.73 32.05
C PHE A 644 -38.00 -24.56 30.91
N ARG A 645 -37.35 -23.85 29.94
CA ARG A 645 -36.75 -24.44 28.76
C ARG A 645 -35.31 -24.79 29.04
N VAL A 646 -34.94 -26.03 28.74
CA VAL A 646 -33.60 -26.59 28.92
C VAL A 646 -33.09 -27.05 27.58
N LYS A 647 -31.85 -26.65 27.24
CA LYS A 647 -31.15 -27.12 26.05
C LYS A 647 -30.17 -28.22 26.43
N ASN A 648 -30.49 -29.47 26.07
CA ASN A 648 -29.68 -30.66 26.43
C ASN A 648 -28.60 -30.99 25.37
N GLY A 649 -28.61 -30.34 24.22
CA GLY A 649 -27.68 -30.57 23.14
C GLY A 649 -27.72 -29.44 22.11
N LYS A 650 -27.01 -29.62 20.99
CA LYS A 650 -26.90 -28.55 19.99
C LYS A 650 -28.24 -28.05 19.43
N ASN A 651 -29.24 -28.95 19.33
CA ASN A 651 -30.58 -28.64 18.79
C ASN A 651 -31.72 -29.33 19.60
N GLU A 652 -31.46 -29.80 20.82
CA GLU A 652 -32.44 -30.51 21.63
C GLU A 652 -32.93 -29.59 22.74
N PHE A 653 -34.21 -29.22 22.69
CA PHE A 653 -34.87 -28.46 23.73
C PHE A 653 -35.87 -29.36 24.49
N VAL A 654 -35.91 -29.24 25.79
CA VAL A 654 -36.88 -29.89 26.67
C VAL A 654 -37.61 -28.81 27.46
N ASP A 655 -38.91 -28.73 27.28
CA ASP A 655 -39.77 -27.75 27.93
C ASP A 655 -40.47 -28.37 29.14
N TYR A 656 -40.27 -27.77 30.31
CA TYR A 656 -40.92 -28.17 31.55
C TYR A 656 -41.99 -27.17 31.94
N ASP A 657 -43.26 -27.58 32.01
CA ASP A 657 -44.37 -26.72 32.47
C ASP A 657 -44.27 -26.49 33.97
N VAL A 658 -44.00 -25.27 34.39
CA VAL A 658 -43.90 -24.85 35.81
C VAL A 658 -44.99 -23.84 36.19
N THR A 659 -46.09 -23.81 35.46
CA THR A 659 -47.20 -22.86 35.69
C THR A 659 -47.86 -23.10 37.05
N GLY A 660 -48.08 -22.05 37.85
CA GLY A 660 -48.71 -22.08 39.17
C GLY A 660 -47.88 -22.84 40.22
N ASN A 661 -48.42 -23.90 40.77
CA ASN A 661 -47.72 -24.74 41.79
C ASN A 661 -47.07 -26.00 41.18
N LYS A 662 -46.99 -26.10 39.84
CA LYS A 662 -46.30 -27.24 39.21
C LYS A 662 -44.79 -27.13 39.41
N THR A 663 -44.17 -28.25 39.66
CA THR A 663 -42.69 -28.37 39.78
C THR A 663 -42.21 -29.53 38.91
N ALA A 664 -41.09 -29.35 38.28
CA ALA A 664 -40.43 -30.37 37.46
C ALA A 664 -39.05 -30.74 38.05
N ARG A 665 -38.57 -31.92 37.74
CA ARG A 665 -37.20 -32.34 38.06
C ARG A 665 -36.44 -32.57 36.79
N PHE A 666 -35.20 -32.11 36.75
CA PHE A 666 -34.29 -32.40 35.64
C PHE A 666 -32.89 -32.72 36.17
N GLU A 667 -32.14 -33.43 35.37
CA GLU A 667 -30.76 -33.82 35.67
C GLU A 667 -29.80 -32.77 35.19
N THR A 668 -28.84 -32.38 36.04
CA THR A 668 -27.81 -31.37 35.71
C THR A 668 -26.58 -31.57 36.61
N SER A 669 -25.66 -30.62 36.62
CA SER A 669 -24.54 -30.55 37.58
C SER A 669 -24.48 -29.16 38.21
N ILE A 670 -23.79 -29.05 39.34
CA ILE A 670 -23.59 -27.77 40.03
C ILE A 670 -22.83 -26.80 39.10
N GLY A 671 -21.83 -27.28 38.38
CA GLY A 671 -21.09 -26.44 37.45
C GLY A 671 -21.96 -25.82 36.35
N ARG A 672 -22.92 -26.56 35.79
CA ARG A 672 -23.90 -26.02 34.82
C ARG A 672 -24.83 -24.99 35.45
N ILE A 673 -25.25 -25.18 36.69
CA ILE A 673 -26.05 -24.18 37.42
C ILE A 673 -25.27 -22.89 37.62
N ILE A 674 -23.99 -22.97 38.01
CA ILE A 674 -23.10 -21.82 38.18
C ILE A 674 -22.95 -21.08 36.86
N PHE A 675 -22.67 -21.81 35.77
CA PHE A 675 -22.51 -21.21 34.44
C PHE A 675 -23.76 -20.43 34.02
N ASN A 676 -24.93 -21.03 34.10
CA ASN A 676 -26.17 -20.37 33.66
C ASN A 676 -26.51 -19.17 34.55
N ARG A 677 -26.31 -19.22 35.84
CA ARG A 677 -26.65 -18.12 36.78
C ARG A 677 -25.63 -16.94 36.73
N GLN A 678 -24.35 -17.25 36.54
CA GLN A 678 -23.32 -16.21 36.56
C GLN A 678 -23.10 -15.58 35.21
N CYS A 679 -23.24 -16.34 34.11
CA CYS A 679 -22.82 -15.89 32.76
C CYS A 679 -24.01 -15.50 31.89
N LEU A 680 -25.23 -16.02 32.16
CA LEU A 680 -26.38 -15.79 31.27
C LEU A 680 -27.48 -15.01 31.99
N PRO A 681 -28.28 -14.23 31.22
CA PRO A 681 -29.48 -13.58 31.72
C PRO A 681 -30.54 -14.60 32.16
N GLU A 682 -31.41 -14.22 33.09
CA GLU A 682 -32.47 -15.11 33.66
C GLU A 682 -33.50 -15.54 32.60
N ASP A 683 -33.70 -14.76 31.56
CA ASP A 683 -34.58 -15.01 30.42
C ASP A 683 -33.98 -15.91 29.33
N TYR A 684 -32.75 -16.36 29.50
CA TYR A 684 -32.07 -17.24 28.55
C TYR A 684 -32.35 -18.72 28.85
N GLU A 685 -32.32 -19.59 27.83
CA GLU A 685 -32.53 -21.04 28.03
C GLU A 685 -31.42 -21.64 28.86
N PHE A 686 -31.74 -22.61 29.72
CA PHE A 686 -30.77 -23.27 30.56
C PHE A 686 -29.88 -24.23 29.75
N MET A 687 -28.58 -23.95 29.67
CA MET A 687 -27.58 -24.76 28.96
C MET A 687 -27.19 -25.97 29.80
N ASN A 688 -27.60 -27.19 29.41
CA ASN A 688 -27.40 -28.42 30.12
C ASN A 688 -26.54 -29.45 29.37
N TYR A 689 -25.50 -29.03 28.67
CA TYR A 689 -24.56 -29.92 27.99
C TYR A 689 -23.12 -29.41 28.11
N LYS A 690 -22.16 -30.30 27.80
CA LYS A 690 -20.73 -29.97 27.80
C LYS A 690 -20.43 -28.95 26.70
N MET A 691 -19.93 -27.78 27.05
CA MET A 691 -19.72 -26.68 26.12
C MET A 691 -18.28 -26.65 25.60
N VAL A 692 -18.15 -26.69 24.27
CA VAL A 692 -16.89 -26.52 23.55
C VAL A 692 -16.82 -25.12 22.92
N LYS A 693 -15.65 -24.72 22.38
CA LYS A 693 -15.44 -23.40 21.77
C LYS A 693 -16.51 -23.04 20.74
N GLY A 694 -16.89 -23.99 19.88
CA GLY A 694 -17.92 -23.78 18.86
C GLY A 694 -19.30 -23.48 19.45
N ASP A 695 -19.66 -24.10 20.55
CA ASP A 695 -20.93 -23.87 21.21
C ASP A 695 -20.96 -22.54 21.98
N VAL A 696 -19.83 -22.15 22.59
CA VAL A 696 -19.68 -20.81 23.18
C VAL A 696 -19.76 -19.71 22.12
N ALA A 697 -19.17 -19.94 20.96
CA ALA A 697 -19.28 -19.00 19.85
C ALA A 697 -20.72 -18.83 19.34
N LYS A 698 -21.48 -19.93 19.24
CA LYS A 698 -22.91 -19.89 18.90
C LYS A 698 -23.74 -19.19 19.96
N LEU A 699 -23.46 -19.46 21.25
CA LEU A 699 -24.08 -18.78 22.36
C LEU A 699 -23.89 -17.27 22.31
N VAL A 700 -22.65 -16.82 22.07
CA VAL A 700 -22.34 -15.40 21.95
C VAL A 700 -23.05 -14.78 20.74
N ALA A 701 -23.11 -15.48 19.60
CA ALA A 701 -23.83 -15.02 18.42
C ALA A 701 -25.34 -14.83 18.72
N ASP A 702 -25.97 -15.82 19.34
CA ASP A 702 -27.36 -15.76 19.73
C ASP A 702 -27.66 -14.65 20.78
N CYS A 703 -26.75 -14.46 21.74
CA CYS A 703 -26.82 -13.31 22.66
C CYS A 703 -26.74 -11.97 21.93
N CYS A 704 -25.88 -11.86 20.93
CA CYS A 704 -25.78 -10.65 20.10
C CYS A 704 -27.06 -10.40 19.29
N ASP A 705 -27.78 -11.45 18.88
CA ASP A 705 -29.01 -11.33 18.11
C ASP A 705 -30.22 -10.96 19.01
N ARG A 706 -30.27 -11.50 20.24
CA ARG A 706 -31.43 -11.31 21.16
C ARG A 706 -31.31 -10.06 22.02
N TYR A 707 -30.11 -9.66 22.40
CA TYR A 707 -29.91 -8.58 23.38
C TYR A 707 -29.20 -7.36 22.78
N PRO A 708 -29.51 -6.17 23.31
CA PRO A 708 -28.79 -4.96 22.94
C PRO A 708 -27.32 -5.05 23.37
N GLU A 709 -26.43 -4.43 22.61
CA GLU A 709 -24.97 -4.47 22.84
C GLU A 709 -24.54 -4.12 24.27
N ALA A 710 -25.27 -3.21 24.91
CA ALA A 710 -25.04 -2.84 26.32
C ALA A 710 -25.19 -4.02 27.31
N LYS A 711 -26.01 -5.05 27.00
CA LYS A 711 -26.15 -6.26 27.83
C LYS A 711 -25.12 -7.34 27.45
N VAL A 712 -24.71 -7.41 26.18
CA VAL A 712 -23.78 -8.45 25.70
C VAL A 712 -22.38 -8.27 26.30
N GLY A 713 -21.92 -7.03 26.47
CA GLY A 713 -20.62 -6.74 27.10
C GLY A 713 -20.46 -7.39 28.49
N PRO A 714 -21.35 -7.14 29.43
CA PRO A 714 -21.35 -7.80 30.74
C PRO A 714 -21.43 -9.34 30.69
N ILE A 715 -22.18 -9.92 29.74
CA ILE A 715 -22.24 -11.39 29.54
C ILE A 715 -20.86 -11.93 29.16
N LEU A 716 -20.18 -11.28 28.20
CA LEU A 716 -18.84 -11.65 27.77
C LEU A 716 -17.82 -11.56 28.93
N ASP A 717 -17.91 -10.49 29.73
CA ASP A 717 -17.06 -10.32 30.90
C ASP A 717 -17.34 -11.39 31.97
N ALA A 718 -18.60 -11.78 32.19
CA ALA A 718 -18.96 -12.85 33.12
C ALA A 718 -18.42 -14.22 32.65
N ILE A 719 -18.51 -14.53 31.35
CA ILE A 719 -17.93 -15.75 30.76
C ILE A 719 -16.41 -15.75 30.91
N LYS A 720 -15.75 -14.61 30.68
CA LYS A 720 -14.31 -14.44 30.89
C LYS A 720 -13.91 -14.72 32.33
N TYR A 721 -14.57 -14.08 33.29
CA TYR A 721 -14.28 -14.28 34.74
C TYR A 721 -14.48 -15.70 35.19
N SER A 722 -15.62 -16.29 34.84
CA SER A 722 -15.92 -17.68 35.17
C SER A 722 -14.93 -18.64 34.51
N GLY A 723 -14.61 -18.42 33.24
CA GLY A 723 -13.64 -19.21 32.49
C GLY A 723 -12.26 -19.21 33.15
N PHE A 724 -11.70 -18.07 33.46
CA PHE A 724 -10.39 -17.97 34.14
C PHE A 724 -10.43 -18.54 35.56
N HIS A 725 -11.49 -18.28 36.32
CA HIS A 725 -11.62 -18.79 37.66
C HIS A 725 -11.63 -20.33 37.70
N TYR A 726 -12.45 -20.97 36.85
CA TYR A 726 -12.56 -22.41 36.82
C TYR A 726 -11.41 -23.10 36.07
N ALA A 727 -10.74 -22.45 35.16
CA ALA A 727 -9.47 -22.93 34.59
C ALA A 727 -8.36 -22.98 35.66
N THR A 728 -8.30 -21.98 36.53
CA THR A 728 -7.38 -21.97 37.69
C THR A 728 -7.69 -23.13 38.65
N ARG A 729 -8.97 -23.38 38.95
CA ARG A 729 -9.39 -24.48 39.82
C ARG A 729 -9.17 -25.84 39.18
N ALA A 730 -9.32 -25.99 37.87
CA ALA A 730 -9.05 -27.21 37.15
C ALA A 730 -7.58 -27.65 37.28
N GLY A 731 -6.65 -26.70 37.39
CA GLY A 731 -5.23 -26.94 37.62
C GLY A 731 -4.59 -27.88 36.59
N LEU A 732 -4.97 -27.76 35.30
CA LEU A 732 -4.50 -28.66 34.26
C LEU A 732 -2.98 -28.58 34.12
N THR A 733 -2.31 -29.71 34.13
CA THR A 733 -0.88 -29.86 34.00
C THR A 733 -0.60 -30.92 32.94
N ILE A 734 0.31 -30.62 32.01
CA ILE A 734 0.71 -31.56 30.96
C ILE A 734 2.08 -32.18 31.22
N SER A 735 2.16 -33.47 30.89
CA SER A 735 3.39 -34.24 30.90
C SER A 735 3.62 -34.89 29.55
N VAL A 736 4.86 -35.22 29.24
CA VAL A 736 5.23 -36.02 28.05
C VAL A 736 4.48 -37.37 28.05
N TRP A 737 4.20 -37.91 29.23
CA TRP A 737 3.51 -39.21 29.44
C TRP A 737 2.03 -39.18 29.16
N ASP A 738 1.40 -37.99 29.14
CA ASP A 738 0.00 -37.82 28.80
C ASP A 738 -0.31 -38.06 27.31
N ALA A 739 0.70 -37.99 26.45
CA ALA A 739 0.61 -38.40 25.05
C ALA A 739 0.65 -39.93 24.95
N LEU A 740 -0.50 -40.58 24.95
CA LEU A 740 -0.58 -42.03 24.94
C LEU A 740 -0.18 -42.60 23.58
N ILE A 741 0.50 -43.77 23.60
CA ILE A 741 0.92 -44.48 22.40
C ILE A 741 0.12 -45.79 22.34
N PRO A 742 -0.65 -46.03 21.24
CA PRO A 742 -1.39 -47.29 21.09
C PRO A 742 -0.44 -48.51 21.03
N ALA A 743 -0.78 -49.60 21.75
CA ALA A 743 0.02 -50.83 21.74
C ALA A 743 0.00 -51.48 20.35
N GLU A 744 -1.11 -51.37 19.62
CA GLU A 744 -1.29 -51.93 18.27
C GLU A 744 -0.58 -51.13 17.15
N LYS A 745 0.07 -50.04 17.50
CA LYS A 745 0.75 -49.16 16.49
C LYS A 745 1.76 -49.95 15.66
N GLN A 746 2.60 -50.77 16.30
CA GLN A 746 3.64 -51.53 15.60
C GLN A 746 3.05 -52.54 14.62
N GLU A 747 2.01 -53.24 15.00
CA GLU A 747 1.35 -54.21 14.11
C GLU A 747 0.75 -53.53 12.86
N LEU A 748 0.14 -52.34 13.02
CA LEU A 748 -0.38 -51.59 11.91
C LEU A 748 0.71 -51.08 10.97
N LEU A 749 1.86 -50.64 11.54
CA LEU A 749 3.02 -50.20 10.74
C LEU A 749 3.61 -51.37 9.94
N ASP A 750 3.76 -52.55 10.54
CA ASP A 750 4.31 -53.74 9.88
C ASP A 750 3.39 -54.20 8.75
N ARG A 751 2.06 -54.18 8.96
CA ARG A 751 1.07 -54.51 7.93
C ARG A 751 1.11 -53.51 6.77
N ALA A 752 1.17 -52.19 7.05
CA ALA A 752 1.26 -51.19 6.02
C ALA A 752 2.59 -51.29 5.23
N GLN A 753 3.69 -51.63 5.94
CA GLN A 753 4.97 -51.85 5.28
C GLN A 753 4.91 -53.06 4.31
N ALA A 754 4.28 -54.18 4.72
CA ALA A 754 4.13 -55.34 3.84
C ALA A 754 3.28 -55.02 2.61
N ASN A 755 2.23 -54.21 2.74
CA ASN A 755 1.40 -53.77 1.59
C ASN A 755 2.24 -52.85 0.65
N VAL A 756 3.03 -51.94 1.20
CA VAL A 756 3.91 -51.08 0.41
C VAL A 756 5.01 -51.88 -0.31
N ASP A 757 5.57 -52.89 0.33
CA ASP A 757 6.56 -53.78 -0.29
C ASP A 757 5.91 -54.54 -1.47
N GLN A 758 4.68 -54.99 -1.35
CA GLN A 758 3.92 -55.61 -2.43
C GLN A 758 3.63 -54.64 -3.59
N ILE A 759 3.31 -53.36 -3.31
CA ILE A 759 3.13 -52.35 -4.35
C ILE A 759 4.44 -52.12 -5.09
N ASN A 760 5.56 -52.08 -4.37
CA ASN A 760 6.88 -51.97 -5.00
C ASN A 760 7.25 -53.19 -5.85
N GLU A 761 6.88 -54.43 -5.45
CA GLU A 761 7.02 -55.64 -6.28
C GLU A 761 6.22 -55.51 -7.58
N TYR A 762 4.95 -55.05 -7.53
CA TYR A 762 4.14 -54.79 -8.72
C TYR A 762 4.76 -53.77 -9.66
N PHE A 763 5.41 -52.77 -9.12
CA PHE A 763 6.16 -51.79 -9.89
C PHE A 763 7.40 -52.42 -10.56
N GLU A 764 8.19 -53.20 -9.84
CA GLU A 764 9.36 -53.91 -10.38
C GLU A 764 9.00 -54.94 -11.45
N GLU A 765 7.84 -55.60 -11.30
CA GLU A 765 7.29 -56.50 -12.30
C GLU A 765 6.65 -55.80 -13.51
N GLY A 766 6.52 -54.47 -13.45
CA GLY A 766 5.99 -53.64 -14.56
C GLY A 766 4.47 -53.57 -14.67
N PHE A 767 3.70 -54.01 -13.69
CA PHE A 767 2.24 -53.95 -13.68
C PHE A 767 1.69 -52.55 -13.49
N ILE A 768 2.42 -51.70 -12.77
CA ILE A 768 2.05 -50.29 -12.47
C ILE A 768 3.17 -49.32 -12.87
N ASN A 769 2.82 -48.10 -13.21
CA ASN A 769 3.79 -47.05 -13.50
C ASN A 769 4.25 -46.30 -12.21
N GLU A 770 5.27 -45.48 -12.33
CA GLU A 770 5.85 -44.72 -11.17
C GLU A 770 4.80 -43.81 -10.51
N THR A 771 3.94 -43.18 -11.29
CA THR A 771 2.90 -42.28 -10.75
C THR A 771 1.84 -43.06 -9.97
N GLU A 772 1.41 -44.21 -10.49
CA GLU A 772 0.47 -45.11 -9.81
C GLU A 772 1.08 -45.68 -8.52
N ARG A 773 2.35 -46.15 -8.59
CA ARG A 773 3.09 -46.62 -7.43
C ARG A 773 3.08 -45.54 -6.31
N HIS A 774 3.46 -44.31 -6.66
CA HIS A 774 3.52 -43.18 -5.72
C HIS A 774 2.13 -42.91 -5.09
N ILE A 775 1.06 -42.86 -5.89
CA ILE A 775 -0.30 -42.63 -5.40
C ILE A 775 -0.73 -43.73 -4.44
N GLU A 776 -0.49 -45.00 -4.79
CA GLU A 776 -0.89 -46.14 -3.95
C GLU A 776 -0.10 -46.18 -2.64
N VAL A 777 1.20 -45.93 -2.65
CA VAL A 777 2.06 -45.84 -1.45
C VAL A 777 1.58 -44.71 -0.53
N VAL A 778 1.29 -43.51 -1.09
CA VAL A 778 0.76 -42.37 -0.33
C VAL A 778 -0.59 -42.71 0.29
N ASN A 779 -1.49 -43.34 -0.45
CA ASN A 779 -2.81 -43.77 0.05
C ASN A 779 -2.70 -44.76 1.20
N GLU A 780 -1.84 -45.79 1.09
CA GLU A 780 -1.66 -46.81 2.13
C GLU A 780 -1.08 -46.20 3.42
N TRP A 781 -0.08 -45.32 3.32
CA TRP A 781 0.47 -44.65 4.51
C TRP A 781 -0.51 -43.65 5.10
N THR A 782 -1.34 -42.96 4.31
CA THR A 782 -2.40 -42.09 4.79
C THR A 782 -3.45 -42.89 5.57
N ALA A 783 -3.92 -44.02 5.00
CA ALA A 783 -4.86 -44.88 5.65
C ALA A 783 -4.30 -45.49 6.96
N CYS A 784 -3.02 -45.86 6.99
CA CYS A 784 -2.36 -46.34 8.21
C CYS A 784 -2.30 -45.22 9.27
N THR A 785 -1.93 -44.00 8.86
CA THR A 785 -1.84 -42.82 9.73
C THR A 785 -3.20 -42.50 10.37
N ASP A 786 -4.28 -42.59 9.61
CA ASP A 786 -5.65 -42.34 10.10
C ASP A 786 -6.13 -43.43 11.07
N LYS A 787 -5.81 -44.71 10.81
CA LYS A 787 -6.12 -45.82 11.72
C LYS A 787 -5.38 -45.67 13.05
N VAL A 788 -4.08 -45.34 13.01
CA VAL A 788 -3.29 -45.07 14.24
C VAL A 788 -3.83 -43.88 15.00
N ALA A 789 -4.28 -42.83 14.30
CA ALA A 789 -4.89 -41.67 14.90
C ALA A 789 -6.22 -41.98 15.60
N ALA A 790 -7.07 -42.78 14.98
CA ALA A 790 -8.35 -43.23 15.56
C ALA A 790 -8.13 -44.02 16.83
N LEU A 791 -7.29 -45.07 16.78
CA LEU A 791 -6.96 -45.87 17.97
C LEU A 791 -6.34 -45.03 19.08
N MET A 792 -5.48 -44.06 18.74
CA MET A 792 -4.91 -43.17 19.76
C MET A 792 -5.99 -42.29 20.43
N LEU A 793 -6.94 -41.75 19.63
CA LEU A 793 -8.02 -40.92 20.17
C LEU A 793 -8.98 -41.74 21.10
N ASP A 794 -9.26 -42.99 20.75
CA ASP A 794 -10.10 -43.91 21.56
C ASP A 794 -9.40 -44.30 22.85
N LEU A 795 -8.07 -44.24 22.91
CA LEU A 795 -7.31 -44.58 24.11
C LEU A 795 -7.29 -43.44 25.18
N PHE A 796 -7.58 -42.20 24.75
CA PHE A 796 -7.60 -41.08 25.68
C PHE A 796 -8.81 -41.14 26.61
N ASP A 797 -8.55 -41.00 27.90
CA ASP A 797 -9.56 -40.73 28.89
C ASP A 797 -10.02 -39.26 28.79
N GLU A 798 -11.30 -38.99 29.03
CA GLU A 798 -11.86 -37.63 29.12
C GLU A 798 -11.16 -36.73 30.14
N GLU A 799 -10.46 -37.33 31.14
CA GLU A 799 -9.66 -36.61 32.14
C GLU A 799 -8.24 -36.24 31.71
N ASN A 800 -7.79 -36.76 30.55
CA ASN A 800 -6.45 -36.46 30.04
C ASN A 800 -6.34 -34.99 29.69
N PRO A 801 -5.34 -34.24 30.24
CA PRO A 801 -5.19 -32.79 30.01
C PRO A 801 -5.03 -32.43 28.55
N LEU A 802 -4.27 -33.22 27.77
CA LEU A 802 -4.06 -32.97 26.33
C LEU A 802 -5.37 -33.17 25.55
N TYR A 803 -6.15 -34.22 25.91
CA TYR A 803 -7.44 -34.47 25.29
C TYR A 803 -8.42 -33.33 25.61
N MET A 804 -8.52 -32.91 26.87
CA MET A 804 -9.38 -31.80 27.30
C MET A 804 -9.07 -30.51 26.55
N MET A 805 -7.78 -30.17 26.33
CA MET A 805 -7.38 -28.97 25.60
C MET A 805 -7.78 -29.02 24.14
N ALA A 806 -7.67 -30.20 23.52
CA ALA A 806 -8.00 -30.38 22.11
C ALA A 806 -9.51 -30.54 21.87
N ASP A 807 -10.21 -31.31 22.69
CA ASP A 807 -11.66 -31.55 22.60
C ASP A 807 -12.47 -30.28 22.90
N SER A 808 -12.06 -29.50 23.89
CA SER A 808 -12.65 -28.18 24.16
C SER A 808 -12.47 -27.19 23.02
N GLY A 809 -11.51 -27.39 22.13
CA GLY A 809 -11.12 -26.44 21.10
C GLY A 809 -10.33 -25.22 21.62
N ALA A 810 -9.88 -25.27 22.87
CA ALA A 810 -9.12 -24.21 23.50
C ALA A 810 -7.73 -24.07 22.87
N ARG A 811 -7.00 -25.17 22.76
CA ARG A 811 -5.67 -25.22 22.15
C ARG A 811 -5.36 -26.64 21.65
N GLY A 812 -4.70 -26.67 20.47
CA GLY A 812 -4.35 -27.94 19.86
C GLY A 812 -5.46 -28.47 18.93
N SER A 813 -5.07 -29.44 18.11
CA SER A 813 -5.98 -30.14 17.20
C SER A 813 -5.74 -31.65 17.29
N LYS A 814 -6.70 -32.44 16.83
CA LYS A 814 -6.55 -33.90 16.74
C LYS A 814 -5.30 -34.28 15.93
N THR A 815 -4.96 -33.53 14.89
CA THR A 815 -3.75 -33.71 14.07
C THR A 815 -2.47 -33.48 14.88
N GLN A 816 -2.44 -32.48 15.75
CA GLN A 816 -1.28 -32.21 16.63
C GLN A 816 -1.13 -33.31 17.70
N LEU A 817 -2.24 -33.79 18.29
CA LEU A 817 -2.20 -34.93 19.20
C LEU A 817 -1.65 -36.19 18.51
N ARG A 818 -2.08 -36.47 17.28
CA ARG A 818 -1.58 -37.56 16.45
C ARG A 818 -0.05 -37.50 16.28
N GLN A 819 0.51 -36.33 16.04
CA GLN A 819 1.96 -36.17 15.92
C GLN A 819 2.70 -36.37 17.24
N LEU A 820 2.06 -36.11 18.38
CA LEU A 820 2.65 -36.30 19.71
C LEU A 820 2.72 -37.77 20.13
N GLY A 821 1.63 -38.52 19.99
CA GLY A 821 1.47 -39.89 20.51
C GLY A 821 1.23 -40.96 19.43
N GLY A 822 0.78 -40.63 18.25
CA GLY A 822 0.49 -41.54 17.16
C GLY A 822 1.66 -41.71 16.18
N MET A 823 1.49 -41.16 14.98
CA MET A 823 2.46 -41.17 13.90
C MET A 823 2.49 -39.78 13.23
N ARG A 824 3.69 -39.27 12.94
CA ARG A 824 3.79 -38.00 12.23
C ARG A 824 3.27 -38.08 10.80
N GLY A 825 3.57 -39.18 10.08
CA GLY A 825 3.05 -39.48 8.76
C GLY A 825 3.87 -38.89 7.62
N LEU A 826 3.23 -38.70 6.48
CA LEU A 826 3.87 -38.21 5.26
C LEU A 826 4.14 -36.70 5.34
N MET A 827 5.26 -36.30 4.72
CA MET A 827 5.68 -34.90 4.65
C MET A 827 5.78 -34.46 3.20
N ALA A 828 5.55 -33.18 2.95
CA ALA A 828 5.77 -32.56 1.64
C ALA A 828 7.22 -32.04 1.50
N ASP A 829 7.73 -32.11 0.29
CA ASP A 829 9.01 -31.49 -0.07
C ASP A 829 8.88 -29.96 -0.29
N MET A 830 9.95 -29.34 -0.79
CA MET A 830 9.96 -27.90 -1.06
C MET A 830 9.09 -27.51 -2.27
N SER A 831 8.82 -28.43 -3.20
CA SER A 831 7.94 -28.23 -4.35
C SER A 831 6.46 -28.36 -3.97
N GLY A 832 6.15 -29.07 -2.89
CA GLY A 832 4.81 -29.37 -2.41
C GLY A 832 4.34 -30.78 -2.74
N GLU A 833 5.16 -31.59 -3.39
CA GLU A 833 4.89 -33.00 -3.63
C GLU A 833 5.09 -33.80 -2.34
N THR A 834 4.27 -34.82 -2.13
CA THR A 834 4.35 -35.68 -0.95
C THR A 834 5.50 -36.67 -1.10
N ILE A 835 6.35 -36.76 -0.09
CA ILE A 835 7.45 -37.75 -0.06
C ILE A 835 6.88 -39.10 0.33
N ASP A 836 7.17 -40.13 -0.43
CA ASP A 836 6.67 -41.54 -0.19
C ASP A 836 7.27 -42.21 1.06
N LEU A 837 8.30 -41.63 1.65
CA LEU A 837 8.87 -42.14 2.89
C LEU A 837 8.16 -41.50 4.11
N PRO A 838 7.36 -42.27 4.88
CA PRO A 838 6.63 -41.74 6.03
C PRO A 838 7.54 -41.60 7.26
N ILE A 839 7.19 -40.65 8.11
CA ILE A 839 7.77 -40.58 9.44
C ILE A 839 6.94 -41.45 10.38
N LYS A 840 7.44 -42.66 10.71
CA LYS A 840 6.74 -43.66 11.55
C LYS A 840 6.76 -43.29 13.01
N ALA A 841 7.76 -42.54 13.43
CA ALA A 841 7.90 -42.11 14.83
C ALA A 841 6.97 -40.93 15.17
N ASN A 842 6.69 -40.74 16.43
CA ASN A 842 6.03 -39.57 17.02
C ASN A 842 7.04 -38.75 17.83
N PHE A 843 6.63 -37.57 18.29
CA PHE A 843 7.51 -36.71 19.06
C PHE A 843 7.86 -37.26 20.45
N ARG A 844 6.99 -38.07 21.06
CA ARG A 844 7.25 -38.74 22.37
C ARG A 844 8.34 -39.77 22.24
N GLU A 845 8.38 -40.59 21.18
CA GLU A 845 9.41 -41.61 20.91
C GLU A 845 10.74 -40.94 20.46
N GLY A 846 10.66 -39.77 19.84
CA GLY A 846 11.79 -39.11 19.19
C GLY A 846 11.98 -39.52 17.72
N LEU A 847 12.52 -38.64 16.91
CA LEU A 847 12.71 -38.85 15.47
C LEU A 847 14.12 -39.35 15.18
N LEU A 848 14.25 -40.23 14.20
CA LEU A 848 15.55 -40.60 13.63
C LEU A 848 16.15 -39.41 12.85
N PRO A 849 17.48 -39.36 12.67
CA PRO A 849 18.12 -38.24 11.95
C PRO A 849 17.54 -38.00 10.55
N LEU A 850 17.24 -39.05 9.79
CA LEU A 850 16.63 -38.96 8.47
C LEU A 850 15.20 -38.40 8.53
N GLU A 851 14.39 -38.90 9.46
CA GLU A 851 13.01 -38.44 9.69
C GLU A 851 12.99 -36.96 10.11
N TYR A 852 13.94 -36.56 10.96
CA TYR A 852 14.14 -35.15 11.33
C TYR A 852 14.49 -34.29 10.11
N PHE A 853 15.41 -34.75 9.26
CA PHE A 853 15.81 -34.04 8.04
C PHE A 853 14.61 -33.85 7.08
N ILE A 854 13.83 -34.90 6.82
CA ILE A 854 12.61 -34.84 6.00
C ILE A 854 11.63 -33.81 6.61
N SER A 855 11.48 -33.80 7.92
CA SER A 855 10.62 -32.85 8.64
C SER A 855 11.00 -31.39 8.41
N THR A 856 12.29 -31.08 8.16
CA THR A 856 12.76 -29.70 7.95
C THR A 856 12.26 -29.09 6.64
N TYR A 857 11.94 -29.89 5.63
CA TYR A 857 11.41 -29.37 4.37
C TYR A 857 10.09 -28.65 4.58
N GLY A 858 9.14 -29.26 5.25
CA GLY A 858 7.84 -28.65 5.54
C GLY A 858 7.96 -27.39 6.43
N ALA A 859 8.83 -27.43 7.44
CA ALA A 859 9.08 -26.28 8.30
C ALA A 859 9.71 -25.09 7.52
N ARG A 860 10.72 -25.37 6.70
CA ARG A 860 11.38 -24.34 5.86
C ARG A 860 10.42 -23.74 4.84
N LYS A 861 9.63 -24.59 4.16
CA LYS A 861 8.58 -24.14 3.23
C LYS A 861 7.58 -23.21 3.93
N GLY A 862 7.08 -23.59 5.10
CA GLY A 862 6.16 -22.76 5.87
C GLY A 862 6.75 -21.40 6.24
N LEU A 863 8.02 -21.32 6.62
CA LEU A 863 8.70 -20.05 6.91
C LEU A 863 8.84 -19.15 5.66
N VAL A 864 9.20 -19.74 4.52
CA VAL A 864 9.33 -19.02 3.24
C VAL A 864 7.96 -18.53 2.75
N ASP A 865 6.96 -19.39 2.78
CA ASP A 865 5.59 -19.05 2.35
C ASP A 865 5.00 -17.93 3.22
N THR A 866 5.19 -17.97 4.53
CA THR A 866 4.73 -16.92 5.44
C THR A 866 5.38 -15.57 5.10
N ALA A 867 6.69 -15.55 4.87
CA ALA A 867 7.41 -14.33 4.52
C ALA A 867 6.93 -13.73 3.18
N SER A 868 6.71 -14.57 2.16
CA SER A 868 6.24 -14.15 0.83
C SER A 868 4.79 -13.67 0.87
N HIS A 869 3.90 -14.44 1.47
CA HIS A 869 2.46 -14.11 1.53
C HIS A 869 2.17 -12.85 2.36
N THR A 870 2.98 -12.52 3.35
CA THR A 870 2.87 -11.25 4.10
C THR A 870 3.01 -10.04 3.18
N SER A 871 4.00 -10.06 2.29
CA SER A 871 4.24 -9.01 1.31
C SER A 871 3.08 -8.89 0.30
N ASP A 872 2.63 -10.01 -0.25
CA ASP A 872 1.58 -10.06 -1.27
C ASP A 872 0.22 -9.63 -0.72
N SER A 873 -0.13 -10.10 0.48
CA SER A 873 -1.33 -9.69 1.20
C SER A 873 -1.33 -8.18 1.51
N GLY A 874 -0.19 -7.64 1.96
CA GLY A 874 -0.04 -6.21 2.21
C GLY A 874 -0.22 -5.37 0.96
N TYR A 875 0.31 -5.81 -0.18
CA TYR A 875 0.15 -5.13 -1.45
C TYR A 875 -1.29 -5.23 -1.99
N LEU A 876 -1.94 -6.40 -1.86
CA LEU A 876 -3.35 -6.58 -2.23
C LEU A 876 -4.27 -5.66 -1.41
N THR A 877 -4.11 -5.66 -0.09
CA THR A 877 -4.89 -4.81 0.83
C THR A 877 -4.75 -3.33 0.45
N ARG A 878 -3.54 -2.87 0.16
CA ARG A 878 -3.30 -1.51 -0.28
C ARG A 878 -4.06 -1.17 -1.57
N ARG A 879 -3.99 -2.03 -2.59
CA ARG A 879 -4.68 -1.79 -3.87
C ARG A 879 -6.19 -1.71 -3.69
N LEU A 880 -6.76 -2.59 -2.85
CA LEU A 880 -8.18 -2.59 -2.56
C LEU A 880 -8.60 -1.33 -1.79
N VAL A 881 -7.83 -0.89 -0.81
CA VAL A 881 -8.10 0.35 -0.07
C VAL A 881 -7.99 1.57 -0.99
N ASP A 882 -6.97 1.66 -1.84
CA ASP A 882 -6.79 2.78 -2.78
C ASP A 882 -7.98 2.90 -3.76
N VAL A 883 -8.60 1.79 -4.16
CA VAL A 883 -9.79 1.78 -5.03
C VAL A 883 -11.07 2.09 -4.26
N ALA A 884 -11.21 1.52 -3.06
CA ALA A 884 -12.47 1.57 -2.31
C ALA A 884 -12.64 2.81 -1.42
N GLN A 885 -11.58 3.58 -1.14
CA GLN A 885 -11.62 4.71 -0.19
C GLN A 885 -12.60 5.83 -0.61
N ASP A 886 -12.87 5.97 -1.90
CA ASP A 886 -13.79 6.99 -2.42
C ASP A 886 -15.25 6.52 -2.49
N VAL A 887 -15.50 5.24 -2.21
CA VAL A 887 -16.86 4.68 -2.22
C VAL A 887 -17.55 5.03 -0.89
N ILE A 888 -18.59 5.83 -0.97
CA ILE A 888 -19.35 6.31 0.18
C ILE A 888 -20.83 6.01 -0.08
N VAL A 889 -21.51 5.46 0.93
CA VAL A 889 -22.99 5.33 0.92
C VAL A 889 -23.57 6.73 1.06
N ARG A 890 -24.36 7.18 0.08
CA ARG A 890 -24.94 8.53 0.03
C ARG A 890 -26.43 8.57 0.33
N GLU A 891 -27.12 7.45 0.15
CA GLU A 891 -28.56 7.30 0.26
C GLU A 891 -28.85 6.00 1.03
N GLU A 892 -29.93 5.96 1.80
CA GLU A 892 -30.34 4.74 2.49
C GLU A 892 -30.87 3.71 1.50
N ASP A 893 -31.66 4.15 0.54
CA ASP A 893 -32.18 3.35 -0.57
C ASP A 893 -32.02 4.13 -1.88
N CYS A 894 -31.34 3.54 -2.84
CA CYS A 894 -31.17 4.13 -4.18
C CYS A 894 -32.33 3.79 -5.13
N GLY A 895 -33.34 3.03 -4.69
CA GLY A 895 -34.52 2.65 -5.49
C GLY A 895 -34.20 1.79 -6.72
N THR A 896 -33.08 1.06 -6.71
CA THR A 896 -32.71 0.19 -7.83
C THR A 896 -33.56 -1.07 -7.86
N HIS A 897 -34.01 -1.45 -9.07
CA HIS A 897 -34.65 -2.74 -9.34
C HIS A 897 -33.68 -3.71 -10.04
N GLU A 898 -32.39 -3.38 -10.14
CA GLU A 898 -31.34 -4.25 -10.68
C GLU A 898 -30.72 -5.07 -9.57
N GLY A 899 -30.60 -6.38 -9.77
CA GLY A 899 -30.04 -7.33 -8.81
C GLY A 899 -29.00 -8.25 -9.42
N VAL A 900 -28.36 -9.00 -8.55
CA VAL A 900 -27.37 -10.03 -8.93
C VAL A 900 -27.95 -11.41 -8.62
N THR A 901 -27.87 -12.31 -9.58
CA THR A 901 -28.34 -13.70 -9.41
C THR A 901 -27.32 -14.51 -8.63
N TYR A 902 -27.72 -15.10 -7.52
CA TYR A 902 -26.93 -16.01 -6.70
C TYR A 902 -27.54 -17.40 -6.69
N ASN A 903 -26.70 -18.43 -6.62
CA ASN A 903 -27.14 -19.78 -6.35
C ASN A 903 -27.38 -19.96 -4.85
N LEU A 904 -28.51 -20.50 -4.47
CA LEU A 904 -28.90 -20.78 -3.10
C LEU A 904 -27.95 -21.79 -2.42
N ILE A 905 -27.48 -22.75 -3.20
CA ILE A 905 -26.55 -23.80 -2.78
C ILE A 905 -25.23 -23.59 -3.52
N ILE A 906 -24.12 -23.71 -2.84
CA ILE A 906 -22.78 -23.62 -3.47
C ILE A 906 -22.64 -24.77 -4.48
N PRO A 907 -22.32 -24.50 -5.75
CA PRO A 907 -22.20 -25.55 -6.78
C PRO A 907 -21.24 -26.66 -6.35
N GLY A 908 -21.72 -27.92 -6.39
CA GLY A 908 -20.93 -29.10 -6.02
C GLY A 908 -20.91 -29.44 -4.53
N THR A 909 -21.66 -28.72 -3.70
CA THR A 909 -21.83 -28.99 -2.26
C THR A 909 -23.32 -29.04 -1.87
N THR A 910 -23.60 -29.44 -0.66
CA THR A 910 -24.96 -29.38 -0.04
C THR A 910 -25.11 -28.14 0.86
N ASP A 911 -24.12 -27.28 0.93
CA ASP A 911 -24.09 -26.18 1.85
C ASP A 911 -24.79 -24.93 1.24
N LEU A 912 -25.54 -24.23 2.08
CA LEU A 912 -26.16 -22.96 1.72
C LEU A 912 -25.09 -21.88 1.49
N ASN A 913 -25.33 -21.05 0.49
CA ASN A 913 -24.42 -19.97 0.19
C ASN A 913 -24.44 -18.89 1.27
N ALA A 914 -23.36 -18.80 2.04
CA ALA A 914 -23.22 -17.82 3.12
C ALA A 914 -23.25 -16.35 2.64
N ASP A 915 -23.01 -16.09 1.34
CA ASP A 915 -23.05 -14.75 0.77
C ASP A 915 -24.47 -14.17 0.68
N LEU A 916 -25.50 -15.00 0.86
CA LEU A 916 -26.89 -14.56 0.87
C LEU A 916 -27.32 -13.92 2.18
N VAL A 917 -26.61 -14.17 3.26
CA VAL A 917 -26.95 -13.64 4.58
C VAL A 917 -26.88 -12.11 4.58
N GLY A 918 -28.00 -11.46 4.97
CA GLY A 918 -28.10 -9.99 5.02
C GLY A 918 -28.43 -9.32 3.69
N ARG A 919 -28.82 -10.08 2.65
CA ARG A 919 -29.31 -9.55 1.37
C ARG A 919 -30.83 -9.60 1.30
N CYS A 920 -31.45 -8.66 0.59
CA CYS A 920 -32.87 -8.62 0.32
C CYS A 920 -33.18 -9.23 -1.05
N PHE A 921 -34.33 -9.87 -1.20
CA PHE A 921 -34.82 -10.41 -2.46
C PHE A 921 -35.45 -9.29 -3.31
N ILE A 922 -35.07 -9.22 -4.60
CA ILE A 922 -35.68 -8.30 -5.55
C ILE A 922 -36.98 -8.87 -6.16
N GLU A 923 -37.10 -10.19 -6.20
CA GLU A 923 -38.26 -10.91 -6.71
C GLU A 923 -38.77 -11.89 -5.65
N ASP A 924 -40.05 -12.23 -5.68
CA ASP A 924 -40.64 -13.26 -4.84
C ASP A 924 -39.97 -14.61 -5.09
N VAL A 925 -39.53 -15.28 -4.04
CA VAL A 925 -38.98 -16.64 -4.12
C VAL A 925 -40.14 -17.62 -4.05
N VAL A 926 -40.45 -18.24 -5.21
CA VAL A 926 -41.57 -19.14 -5.35
C VAL A 926 -41.10 -20.60 -5.39
N ALA A 927 -41.70 -21.48 -4.58
CA ALA A 927 -41.45 -22.91 -4.62
C ALA A 927 -42.00 -23.54 -5.92
N PRO A 928 -41.53 -24.73 -6.31
CA PRO A 928 -42.03 -25.43 -7.53
C PRO A 928 -43.53 -25.71 -7.51
N ASP A 929 -44.17 -25.70 -6.35
CA ASP A 929 -45.61 -25.88 -6.15
C ASP A 929 -46.44 -24.60 -6.26
N GLY A 930 -45.78 -23.44 -6.52
CA GLY A 930 -46.42 -22.12 -6.67
C GLY A 930 -46.60 -21.37 -5.34
N THR A 931 -46.12 -21.88 -4.23
CA THR A 931 -46.16 -21.20 -2.93
C THR A 931 -45.07 -20.16 -2.84
N VAL A 932 -45.38 -18.93 -2.47
CA VAL A 932 -44.36 -17.88 -2.20
C VAL A 932 -43.68 -18.21 -0.87
N LEU A 933 -42.38 -18.50 -0.90
CA LEU A 933 -41.58 -18.79 0.27
C LEU A 933 -41.09 -17.51 0.96
N PHE A 934 -40.70 -16.53 0.17
CA PHE A 934 -40.24 -15.22 0.65
C PHE A 934 -40.78 -14.15 -0.31
N GLU A 935 -41.34 -13.11 0.23
CA GLU A 935 -41.82 -11.96 -0.52
C GLU A 935 -40.66 -11.01 -0.87
N GLN A 936 -40.81 -10.23 -1.92
CA GLN A 936 -39.92 -9.14 -2.30
C GLN A 936 -39.67 -8.24 -1.09
N ASP A 937 -38.46 -7.80 -0.86
CA ASP A 937 -38.01 -7.00 0.30
C ASP A 937 -38.22 -7.64 1.67
N GLY A 938 -38.46 -8.93 1.72
CA GLY A 938 -38.65 -9.71 2.95
C GLY A 938 -37.36 -10.06 3.69
#